data_70a50b1069a430003c21001eaa5bf965
#
_entry.id   70a50b1069a430003c21001eaa5bf965
#
_cell.length_a   1.000
_cell.length_b   1.000
_cell.length_c   1.000
_cell.angle_alpha   90.00
_cell.angle_beta   90.00
_cell.angle_gamma   90.00
#
_symmetry.space_group_name_H-M   'P 1'
#
loop_
_entity.id
_entity.type
_entity.pdbx_description
1 polymer ?
#
loop_
_entity_poly.entity_id
_entity_poly.type
_entity_poly.pdbx_seq_one_letter_code
_entity_poly.pdbx_strand_id
1 'polypeptide(L)'
;MVINTITPIVAQTNTEAHDFVYLLPSKEIAETGEDLWFKAYLINSQTLAPSDRSHTLYLQLRTASDSVVWSEKYPLVSGRANGHIYVGLEWPQGDYYMEGYTMSSFTSDSTKAIRPRRIRVVDRVSQMDSISKQGIKNDADQKLSSKHRFDLFPEGGHLIYGINSVVAFKATYGNGLPEDVSGKVLEDGKKIGSIKTLHDGMGRFSITPKSGKEYKVVLDDGRTILFPTIERGGMSLRVSKNNAKGLSLLVSSSDDTPQAFSITAKQNGIVCSTASGTVKGQQAVKIPTAYFGFQGIVEITLFDSAERPVAERLVFVNPQRQLTITATTSQKHYNRRDMGKVRLQVTDASGNPIKSELAVSIFDKAYLYLPGHENILSHCFLSEQIRGHIFNPTYYFDNQNDDRLAALDLLMMTQGWRNYVWDKELPSRENLLTDGVDGILTTQREVRLKTQVINVYAPQVDSSLVILTDTAGRFTIDSQMMDRIPGNIYLNDLLTDKYKAKISVVNMFDTINGYRPRLPRYMVNNHIIPTNNLERMKIGDDNSILLKEVVVKGRPGLTYRDKETGYLDSLAVLQSGEWVCDCDSVMPYLNDYYGYSHHPKWSPQEAHYFGERRIPKRGEEYQLILIEETCVQADSQGQLPIFLEPYKSDPTKPTRASRTQRSDLIVWLPRDVPRRGFIYPGPQYNEKQLLEKYGIAKVQGYYPQREFYQPDSFDLQSSLSDPRTLLQWQPEVITDNNGMAEIPFASSDINTEFIGIVEAIDGNGLMGCQTFSFRVLK
;
A
#
# COMPACT_ATOMS: atom_id res chain seq x y z
N MET A 1 -34.85 43.32 -3.08
CA MET A 1 -34.87 41.85 -3.11
C MET A 1 -34.98 41.46 -4.59
N VAL A 2 -33.85 41.27 -5.27
CA VAL A 2 -33.82 40.83 -6.67
C VAL A 2 -33.27 39.41 -6.63
N ILE A 3 -34.18 38.46 -6.70
CA ILE A 3 -33.82 37.04 -6.91
C ILE A 3 -33.62 36.91 -8.41
N ASN A 4 -32.37 36.94 -8.86
CA ASN A 4 -32.04 36.65 -10.23
C ASN A 4 -31.97 35.12 -10.42
N THR A 5 -32.71 34.67 -11.39
CA THR A 5 -32.89 33.32 -11.89
C THR A 5 -31.56 32.60 -12.06
N ILE A 6 -31.51 31.39 -11.52
CA ILE A 6 -30.46 30.41 -11.74
C ILE A 6 -30.58 29.95 -13.19
N THR A 7 -29.79 30.48 -14.09
CA THR A 7 -29.56 29.88 -15.41
C THR A 7 -28.32 29.00 -15.34
N PRO A 8 -28.38 27.77 -15.81
CA PRO A 8 -27.19 26.94 -15.91
C PRO A 8 -26.27 27.53 -16.98
N ILE A 9 -25.16 28.15 -16.59
CA ILE A 9 -24.09 28.51 -17.50
C ILE A 9 -23.35 27.19 -17.87
N VAL A 10 -23.69 26.69 -19.05
CA VAL A 10 -23.03 25.54 -19.66
C VAL A 10 -21.74 26.05 -20.29
N ALA A 11 -20.67 26.14 -19.56
CA ALA A 11 -19.28 26.17 -20.07
C ALA A 11 -18.18 26.23 -19.01
N GLN A 12 -18.37 25.69 -17.82
CA GLN A 12 -17.21 25.35 -16.97
C GLN A 12 -17.06 23.82 -16.95
N THR A 13 -16.04 23.36 -17.64
CA THR A 13 -15.70 21.94 -17.73
C THR A 13 -15.65 21.32 -16.33
N ASN A 14 -16.49 20.33 -16.09
CA ASN A 14 -16.31 19.45 -14.95
C ASN A 14 -14.90 18.89 -15.04
N THR A 15 -14.17 18.89 -13.93
CA THR A 15 -12.88 18.21 -13.85
C THR A 15 -13.13 16.71 -14.12
N GLU A 16 -12.34 16.08 -14.97
CA GLU A 16 -12.48 14.63 -15.19
C GLU A 16 -12.34 13.87 -13.86
N ALA A 17 -13.20 12.85 -13.70
CA ALA A 17 -13.12 11.97 -12.54
C ALA A 17 -11.78 11.24 -12.53
N HIS A 18 -11.08 11.28 -11.42
CA HIS A 18 -9.93 10.43 -11.15
C HIS A 18 -10.28 9.45 -10.04
N ASP A 19 -9.52 8.37 -9.97
CA ASP A 19 -9.63 7.43 -8.86
C ASP A 19 -8.44 7.62 -7.93
N PHE A 20 -8.63 7.27 -6.67
CA PHE A 20 -7.56 7.21 -5.68
C PHE A 20 -7.69 5.93 -4.85
N VAL A 21 -6.58 5.50 -4.26
CA VAL A 21 -6.51 4.28 -3.45
C VAL A 21 -6.50 4.64 -1.98
N TYR A 22 -7.45 4.08 -1.23
CA TYR A 22 -7.43 4.10 0.23
C TYR A 22 -6.97 2.74 0.76
N LEU A 23 -6.01 2.72 1.69
CA LEU A 23 -5.42 1.53 2.30
C LEU A 23 -5.74 1.48 3.79
N LEU A 24 -6.34 0.39 4.26
CA LEU A 24 -6.62 0.11 5.65
C LEU A 24 -5.80 -1.10 6.12
N PRO A 25 -4.71 -0.94 6.86
CA PRO A 25 -4.02 -2.04 7.51
C PRO A 25 -4.81 -2.56 8.71
N SER A 26 -4.70 -3.85 9.02
CA SER A 26 -5.34 -4.46 10.20
C SER A 26 -4.88 -3.86 11.53
N LYS A 27 -3.67 -3.35 11.56
CA LYS A 27 -3.06 -2.60 12.68
C LYS A 27 -1.93 -1.71 12.16
N GLU A 28 -1.54 -0.68 12.88
CA GLU A 28 -0.51 0.27 12.42
C GLU A 28 0.91 -0.10 12.86
N ILE A 29 1.06 -1.01 13.82
CA ILE A 29 2.33 -1.58 14.24
C ILE A 29 2.35 -3.05 13.87
N ALA A 30 3.40 -3.51 13.21
CA ALA A 30 3.64 -4.89 12.87
C ALA A 30 4.96 -5.39 13.47
N GLU A 31 4.97 -6.65 13.94
CA GLU A 31 6.20 -7.31 14.36
C GLU A 31 6.85 -8.05 13.18
N THR A 32 8.18 -8.17 13.22
CA THR A 32 8.90 -8.98 12.23
C THR A 32 8.48 -10.46 12.35
N GLY A 33 8.27 -11.12 11.22
CA GLY A 33 7.84 -12.52 11.14
C GLY A 33 6.33 -12.75 11.16
N GLU A 34 5.51 -11.70 11.13
CA GLU A 34 4.05 -11.83 11.06
C GLU A 34 3.45 -11.38 9.73
N ASP A 35 2.20 -11.74 9.49
CA ASP A 35 1.41 -11.22 8.37
C ASP A 35 0.65 -9.95 8.79
N LEU A 36 0.92 -8.84 8.12
CA LEU A 36 0.13 -7.62 8.21
C LEU A 36 -0.99 -7.67 7.17
N TRP A 37 -2.22 -7.78 7.62
CA TRP A 37 -3.41 -7.81 6.76
C TRP A 37 -3.82 -6.41 6.34
N PHE A 38 -4.46 -6.30 5.17
CA PHE A 38 -4.97 -5.02 4.70
C PHE A 38 -6.24 -5.17 3.85
N LYS A 39 -6.98 -4.08 3.76
CA LYS A 39 -8.05 -3.81 2.80
C LYS A 39 -7.66 -2.60 1.96
N ALA A 40 -7.96 -2.64 0.67
CA ALA A 40 -7.82 -1.50 -0.22
C ALA A 40 -9.15 -1.19 -0.89
N TYR A 41 -9.43 0.11 -1.05
CA TYR A 41 -10.53 0.61 -1.85
C TYR A 41 -9.99 1.51 -2.95
N LEU A 42 -10.38 1.24 -4.19
CA LEU A 42 -10.25 2.17 -5.29
C LEU A 42 -11.51 3.02 -5.34
N ILE A 43 -11.40 4.29 -5.06
CA ILE A 43 -12.54 5.20 -4.88
C ILE A 43 -12.55 6.25 -6.00
N ASN A 44 -13.71 6.43 -6.60
CA ASN A 44 -13.91 7.50 -7.58
C ASN A 44 -14.03 8.85 -6.88
N SER A 45 -13.23 9.83 -7.29
CA SER A 45 -13.15 11.16 -6.63
C SER A 45 -14.42 11.98 -6.70
N GLN A 46 -15.29 11.73 -7.69
CA GLN A 46 -16.53 12.49 -7.86
C GLN A 46 -17.71 11.90 -7.09
N THR A 47 -17.85 10.57 -7.14
CA THR A 47 -18.98 9.85 -6.53
C THR A 47 -18.69 9.35 -5.13
N LEU A 48 -17.41 9.30 -4.76
CA LEU A 48 -16.91 8.70 -3.51
C LEU A 48 -17.32 7.24 -3.32
N ALA A 49 -17.70 6.58 -4.39
CA ALA A 49 -18.04 5.17 -4.44
C ALA A 49 -16.85 4.33 -4.92
N PRO A 50 -16.78 3.04 -4.59
CA PRO A 50 -15.81 2.12 -5.17
C PRO A 50 -15.89 2.13 -6.69
N SER A 51 -14.74 2.12 -7.37
CA SER A 51 -14.58 2.22 -8.81
C SER A 51 -14.09 0.93 -9.43
N ASP A 52 -14.67 0.50 -10.54
CA ASP A 52 -14.28 -0.69 -11.34
C ASP A 52 -13.48 -0.33 -12.59
N ARG A 53 -12.90 0.85 -12.65
CA ARG A 53 -12.07 1.27 -13.79
C ARG A 53 -10.68 0.61 -13.82
N SER A 54 -10.29 -0.12 -12.78
CA SER A 54 -9.06 -0.90 -12.74
C SER A 54 -9.30 -2.25 -12.07
N HIS A 55 -8.53 -3.26 -12.49
CA HIS A 55 -8.63 -4.64 -12.02
C HIS A 55 -7.38 -5.13 -11.28
N THR A 56 -6.31 -4.34 -11.27
CA THR A 56 -5.05 -4.68 -10.60
C THR A 56 -4.64 -3.58 -9.62
N LEU A 57 -4.43 -3.96 -8.37
CA LEU A 57 -3.76 -3.16 -7.36
C LEU A 57 -2.27 -3.51 -7.34
N TYR A 58 -1.42 -2.54 -7.62
CA TYR A 58 0.02 -2.60 -7.40
C TYR A 58 0.31 -2.04 -6.01
N LEU A 59 0.81 -2.86 -5.11
CA LEU A 59 1.10 -2.47 -3.74
C LEU A 59 2.60 -2.50 -3.49
N GLN A 60 3.14 -1.42 -2.94
CA GLN A 60 4.54 -1.34 -2.54
C GLN A 60 4.67 -0.93 -1.08
N LEU A 61 5.72 -1.44 -0.44
CA LEU A 61 6.14 -1.01 0.88
C LEU A 61 7.53 -0.41 0.79
N ARG A 62 7.69 0.80 1.35
CA ARG A 62 8.95 1.56 1.34
C ARG A 62 9.38 1.92 2.74
N THR A 63 10.70 1.93 2.96
CA THR A 63 11.30 2.45 4.18
C THR A 63 11.23 3.98 4.24
N ALA A 64 11.51 4.55 5.40
CA ALA A 64 11.67 5.99 5.56
C ALA A 64 12.81 6.59 4.70
N SER A 65 13.79 5.78 4.26
CA SER A 65 14.82 6.19 3.31
C SER A 65 14.41 6.12 1.84
N ASP A 66 13.13 5.84 1.59
CA ASP A 66 12.53 5.74 0.25
C ASP A 66 12.94 4.49 -0.56
N SER A 67 13.51 3.48 0.11
CA SER A 67 13.86 2.20 -0.51
C SER A 67 12.65 1.27 -0.52
N VAL A 68 12.36 0.67 -1.68
CA VAL A 68 11.32 -0.35 -1.81
C VAL A 68 11.82 -1.66 -1.20
N VAL A 69 11.07 -2.21 -0.24
CA VAL A 69 11.39 -3.48 0.42
C VAL A 69 10.45 -4.61 0.00
N TRP A 70 9.29 -4.25 -0.54
CA TRP A 70 8.29 -5.22 -0.94
C TRP A 70 7.39 -4.65 -2.04
N SER A 71 6.99 -5.50 -3.00
CA SER A 71 6.15 -5.11 -4.15
C SER A 71 5.37 -6.32 -4.64
N GLU A 72 4.05 -6.24 -4.60
CA GLU A 72 3.16 -7.32 -5.06
C GLU A 72 1.90 -6.78 -5.74
N LYS A 73 1.22 -7.64 -6.50
CA LYS A 73 -0.02 -7.33 -7.19
C LYS A 73 -1.18 -8.07 -6.53
N TYR A 74 -2.33 -7.41 -6.47
CA TYR A 74 -3.57 -7.99 -5.95
C TYR A 74 -4.72 -7.78 -6.93
N PRO A 75 -5.66 -8.72 -7.04
CA PRO A 75 -6.86 -8.51 -7.85
C PRO A 75 -7.73 -7.44 -7.21
N LEU A 76 -8.29 -6.55 -8.03
CA LEU A 76 -9.32 -5.60 -7.67
C LEU A 76 -10.66 -6.08 -8.21
N VAL A 77 -11.60 -6.37 -7.32
CA VAL A 77 -12.95 -6.80 -7.66
C VAL A 77 -13.92 -5.72 -7.20
N SER A 78 -14.64 -5.12 -8.13
CA SER A 78 -15.59 -4.01 -7.84
C SER A 78 -14.95 -2.90 -6.98
N GLY A 79 -13.72 -2.51 -7.33
CA GLY A 79 -12.97 -1.46 -6.63
C GLY A 79 -12.45 -1.86 -5.25
N ARG A 80 -12.33 -3.15 -4.94
CA ARG A 80 -11.88 -3.66 -3.64
C ARG A 80 -10.79 -4.69 -3.82
N ALA A 81 -9.79 -4.63 -2.93
CA ALA A 81 -8.80 -5.68 -2.77
C ALA A 81 -8.55 -5.90 -1.28
N ASN A 82 -8.20 -7.12 -0.93
CA ASN A 82 -7.71 -7.45 0.40
C ASN A 82 -6.55 -8.44 0.27
N GLY A 83 -5.76 -8.56 1.32
CA GLY A 83 -4.62 -9.46 1.32
C GLY A 83 -3.77 -9.31 2.57
N HIS A 84 -2.56 -9.79 2.49
CA HIS A 84 -1.57 -9.71 3.56
C HIS A 84 -0.19 -9.39 3.00
N ILE A 85 0.67 -8.87 3.86
CA ILE A 85 2.08 -8.58 3.62
C ILE A 85 2.85 -9.35 4.67
N TYR A 86 3.71 -10.27 4.28
CA TYR A 86 4.61 -10.92 5.23
C TYR A 86 5.74 -9.96 5.60
N VAL A 87 5.80 -9.58 6.87
CA VAL A 87 6.84 -8.70 7.41
C VAL A 87 8.09 -9.55 7.67
N GLY A 88 9.10 -9.42 6.81
CA GLY A 88 10.31 -10.24 6.85
C GLY A 88 11.08 -10.10 8.17
N LEU A 89 11.66 -11.20 8.64
CA LEU A 89 12.50 -11.20 9.85
C LEU A 89 13.75 -10.32 9.70
N GLU A 90 14.20 -10.12 8.45
CA GLU A 90 15.37 -9.31 8.11
C GLU A 90 15.06 -7.81 7.96
N TRP A 91 13.78 -7.40 8.05
CA TRP A 91 13.43 -6.01 7.84
C TRP A 91 13.87 -5.14 9.02
N PRO A 92 14.55 -4.00 8.75
CA PRO A 92 14.93 -3.08 9.81
C PRO A 92 13.72 -2.53 10.56
N GLN A 93 13.86 -2.35 11.87
CA GLN A 93 12.84 -1.64 12.65
C GLN A 93 12.72 -0.19 12.20
N GLY A 94 11.50 0.33 12.12
CA GLY A 94 11.26 1.72 11.74
C GLY A 94 9.92 1.97 11.10
N ASP A 95 9.77 3.17 10.53
CA ASP A 95 8.58 3.55 9.77
C ASP A 95 8.68 3.06 8.33
N TYR A 96 7.59 2.48 7.89
CA TYR A 96 7.36 2.03 6.52
C TYR A 96 6.13 2.72 5.95
N TYR A 97 6.11 2.87 4.64
CA TYR A 97 5.06 3.57 3.91
C TYR A 97 4.47 2.63 2.86
N MET A 98 3.21 2.29 3.06
CA MET A 98 2.43 1.44 2.17
C MET A 98 1.75 2.30 1.11
N GLU A 99 1.96 2.00 -0.17
CA GLU A 99 1.45 2.75 -1.31
C GLU A 99 0.74 1.83 -2.28
N GLY A 100 -0.46 2.22 -2.67
CA GLY A 100 -1.28 1.51 -3.64
C GLY A 100 -1.42 2.30 -4.94
N TYR A 101 -1.31 1.60 -6.08
CA TYR A 101 -1.40 2.18 -7.42
C TYR A 101 -2.30 1.32 -8.30
N THR A 102 -3.05 1.96 -9.18
CA THR A 102 -3.86 1.28 -10.19
C THR A 102 -3.76 2.01 -11.52
N MET A 103 -4.22 1.40 -12.59
CA MET A 103 -4.24 2.03 -13.91
C MET A 103 -4.98 3.38 -13.87
N SER A 104 -6.14 3.46 -13.19
CA SER A 104 -6.96 4.67 -13.17
C SER A 104 -6.56 5.69 -12.10
N SER A 105 -5.75 5.31 -11.10
CA SER A 105 -5.27 6.23 -10.05
C SER A 105 -3.86 6.78 -10.31
N PHE A 106 -3.04 6.10 -11.12
CA PHE A 106 -1.66 6.49 -11.40
C PHE A 106 -1.50 6.97 -12.85
N THR A 107 -1.77 8.24 -13.05
CA THR A 107 -1.78 8.90 -14.36
C THR A 107 -0.69 9.98 -14.42
N SER A 108 -0.36 10.47 -15.59
CA SER A 108 0.71 11.47 -15.80
C SER A 108 0.55 12.75 -14.98
N ASP A 109 -0.68 13.13 -14.63
CA ASP A 109 -1.02 14.30 -13.82
C ASP A 109 -1.15 13.98 -12.32
N SER A 110 -1.46 12.74 -11.94
CA SER A 110 -1.76 12.34 -10.56
C SER A 110 -0.54 11.83 -9.77
N THR A 111 0.62 11.65 -10.41
CA THR A 111 1.83 11.10 -9.75
C THR A 111 2.26 11.87 -8.49
N LYS A 112 1.83 13.13 -8.34
CA LYS A 112 2.15 13.99 -7.19
C LYS A 112 1.18 13.85 -6.00
N ALA A 113 0.07 13.13 -6.18
CA ALA A 113 -1.03 13.05 -5.21
C ALA A 113 -1.05 11.76 -4.37
N ILE A 114 0.00 10.94 -4.45
CA ILE A 114 0.07 9.66 -3.71
C ILE A 114 0.10 9.91 -2.21
N ARG A 115 -0.77 9.22 -1.48
CA ARG A 115 -0.92 9.30 -0.01
C ARG A 115 -0.51 7.99 0.62
N PRO A 116 0.75 7.83 1.03
CA PRO A 116 1.23 6.60 1.64
C PRO A 116 0.62 6.41 3.03
N ARG A 117 0.22 5.18 3.33
CA ARG A 117 -0.19 4.78 4.67
C ARG A 117 1.04 4.40 5.49
N ARG A 118 1.29 5.09 6.62
CA ARG A 118 2.40 4.78 7.51
C ARG A 118 2.08 3.57 8.37
N ILE A 119 3.02 2.65 8.46
CA ILE A 119 3.05 1.55 9.44
C ILE A 119 4.40 1.56 10.15
N ARG A 120 4.46 1.03 11.36
CA ARG A 120 5.70 0.85 12.12
C ARG A 120 6.03 -0.63 12.20
N VAL A 121 7.25 -0.99 11.79
CA VAL A 121 7.79 -2.34 11.97
C VAL A 121 8.72 -2.37 13.19
N VAL A 122 8.51 -3.34 14.07
CA VAL A 122 9.31 -3.56 15.29
C VAL A 122 9.61 -5.06 15.44
N ASP A 123 10.67 -5.40 16.16
CA ASP A 123 10.93 -6.81 16.44
C ASP A 123 9.91 -7.36 17.44
N ARG A 124 9.66 -6.59 18.52
CA ARG A 124 8.65 -6.90 19.54
C ARG A 124 8.10 -5.62 20.12
N VAL A 125 6.78 -5.49 20.22
CA VAL A 125 6.13 -4.34 20.86
C VAL A 125 6.54 -4.21 22.31
N SER A 126 6.81 -5.34 23.00
CA SER A 126 7.30 -5.36 24.38
C SER A 126 8.63 -4.62 24.59
N GLN A 127 9.41 -4.42 23.55
CA GLN A 127 10.71 -3.75 23.60
C GLN A 127 10.63 -2.26 23.26
N MET A 128 9.49 -1.75 22.78
CA MET A 128 9.35 -0.35 22.36
C MET A 128 9.64 0.64 23.48
N ASP A 129 9.30 0.33 24.73
CA ASP A 129 9.55 1.23 25.88
C ASP A 129 11.05 1.44 26.15
N SER A 130 11.89 0.48 25.81
CA SER A 130 13.35 0.62 25.95
C SER A 130 13.96 1.47 24.84
N ILE A 131 13.38 1.43 23.64
CA ILE A 131 13.84 2.22 22.48
C ILE A 131 13.40 3.69 22.63
N SER A 132 12.21 3.95 23.15
CA SER A 132 11.71 5.32 23.39
C SER A 132 12.52 6.07 24.45
N LYS A 133 13.10 5.34 25.43
CA LYS A 133 13.97 5.92 26.47
C LYS A 133 15.39 6.22 25.97
N GLN A 134 15.86 5.53 24.96
CA GLN A 134 17.14 5.78 24.27
C GLN A 134 16.98 6.73 23.08
N GLY A 135 16.01 7.67 23.15
CA GLY A 135 15.74 8.62 22.07
C GLY A 135 17.01 8.96 21.29
N ILE A 136 17.11 8.44 20.08
CA ILE A 136 18.14 8.81 19.11
C ILE A 136 17.87 10.29 18.82
N LYS A 137 18.54 11.16 19.58
CA LYS A 137 18.65 12.58 19.29
C LYS A 137 19.51 12.69 18.04
N ASN A 138 18.91 12.54 16.88
CA ASN A 138 19.59 12.85 15.64
C ASN A 138 19.81 14.35 15.59
N ASP A 139 21.05 14.79 15.47
CA ASP A 139 21.43 16.20 15.28
C ASP A 139 20.67 16.88 14.13
N ALA A 140 20.24 16.10 13.11
CA ALA A 140 19.42 16.57 12.02
C ALA A 140 17.99 16.92 12.47
N ASP A 141 17.37 16.16 13.37
CA ASP A 141 16.01 16.41 13.89
C ASP A 141 16.02 17.60 14.85
N GLN A 142 17.07 17.77 15.64
CA GLN A 142 17.26 18.97 16.45
C GLN A 142 17.43 20.24 15.59
N LYS A 143 18.20 20.17 14.49
CA LYS A 143 18.34 21.29 13.55
C LYS A 143 17.04 21.62 12.80
N LEU A 144 16.20 20.63 12.49
CA LEU A 144 14.90 20.84 11.86
C LEU A 144 13.87 21.40 12.85
N SER A 145 13.86 20.91 14.08
CA SER A 145 12.97 21.43 15.14
C SER A 145 13.32 22.86 15.58
N SER A 146 14.56 23.31 15.33
CA SER A 146 14.97 24.69 15.61
C SER A 146 14.57 25.71 14.52
N LYS A 147 14.10 25.24 13.35
CA LYS A 147 13.54 26.10 12.30
C LYS A 147 12.05 26.30 12.57
N HIS A 148 11.60 27.54 12.39
CA HIS A 148 10.20 27.90 12.57
C HIS A 148 9.67 28.46 11.27
N ARG A 149 8.43 28.10 10.95
CA ARG A 149 7.69 28.62 9.81
C ARG A 149 6.39 29.26 10.29
N PHE A 150 6.10 30.44 9.80
CA PHE A 150 4.86 31.14 10.09
C PHE A 150 4.36 31.78 8.81
N ASP A 151 3.19 31.40 8.36
CA ASP A 151 2.58 31.91 7.13
C ASP A 151 1.23 32.58 7.43
N LEU A 152 0.93 33.65 6.67
CA LEU A 152 -0.33 34.37 6.72
C LEU A 152 -1.18 34.05 5.50
N PHE A 153 -2.46 33.80 5.69
CA PHE A 153 -3.42 33.37 4.68
C PHE A 153 -4.66 34.28 4.69
N PRO A 154 -4.69 35.33 3.87
CA PRO A 154 -5.89 36.18 3.71
C PRO A 154 -7.06 35.33 3.18
N GLU A 155 -8.24 35.44 3.79
CA GLU A 155 -9.45 34.77 3.32
C GLU A 155 -9.83 35.28 1.93
N GLY A 156 -10.04 34.34 1.00
CA GLY A 156 -10.32 34.66 -0.40
C GLY A 156 -9.08 34.89 -1.27
N GLY A 157 -7.86 34.81 -0.70
CA GLY A 157 -6.59 34.87 -1.44
C GLY A 157 -5.84 36.19 -1.32
N HIS A 158 -6.51 37.34 -1.20
CA HIS A 158 -5.89 38.67 -1.22
C HIS A 158 -6.42 39.58 -0.11
N LEU A 159 -5.56 40.52 0.33
CA LEU A 159 -5.96 41.66 1.15
C LEU A 159 -6.20 42.86 0.25
N ILE A 160 -7.27 43.64 0.51
CA ILE A 160 -7.62 44.78 -0.26
C ILE A 160 -7.79 45.97 0.69
N TYR A 161 -7.26 47.16 0.33
CA TYR A 161 -7.43 48.37 1.13
C TYR A 161 -8.90 48.72 1.34
N GLY A 162 -9.24 49.07 2.58
CA GLY A 162 -10.60 49.47 2.96
C GLY A 162 -11.58 48.31 3.19
N ILE A 163 -11.23 47.07 2.81
CA ILE A 163 -12.10 45.92 3.00
C ILE A 163 -11.71 45.17 4.29
N ASN A 164 -12.71 44.92 5.15
CA ASN A 164 -12.50 44.09 6.34
C ASN A 164 -12.31 42.64 5.94
N SER A 165 -11.14 42.12 6.21
CA SER A 165 -10.69 40.79 5.85
C SER A 165 -10.33 39.95 7.09
N VAL A 166 -10.57 38.63 7.04
CA VAL A 166 -10.05 37.67 8.00
C VAL A 166 -8.74 37.14 7.46
N VAL A 167 -7.71 37.10 8.32
CA VAL A 167 -6.41 36.51 7.99
C VAL A 167 -6.19 35.31 8.91
N ALA A 168 -6.10 34.16 8.34
CA ALA A 168 -5.64 32.97 9.08
C ALA A 168 -4.12 32.92 9.08
N PHE A 169 -3.55 32.21 10.03
CA PHE A 169 -2.12 31.91 10.08
C PHE A 169 -1.87 30.46 10.46
N LYS A 170 -0.71 29.95 10.06
CA LYS A 170 -0.21 28.65 10.49
C LYS A 170 1.24 28.77 10.91
N ALA A 171 1.53 28.29 12.12
CA ALA A 171 2.86 28.17 12.69
C ALA A 171 3.27 26.70 12.82
N THR A 172 4.46 26.36 12.34
CA THR A 172 5.01 25.01 12.44
C THR A 172 6.50 25.04 12.70
N TYR A 173 6.99 24.01 13.36
CA TYR A 173 8.42 23.70 13.37
C TYR A 173 8.87 23.23 11.98
N GLY A 174 10.16 23.27 11.72
CA GLY A 174 10.74 22.84 10.44
C GLY A 174 10.55 21.36 10.11
N ASN A 175 10.22 20.55 11.12
CA ASN A 175 9.83 19.16 10.98
C ASN A 175 8.31 18.97 10.66
N GLY A 176 7.56 20.07 10.49
CA GLY A 176 6.15 20.06 10.16
C GLY A 176 5.19 19.92 11.34
N LEU A 177 5.69 19.77 12.56
CA LEU A 177 4.84 19.73 13.77
C LEU A 177 4.22 21.09 14.04
N PRO A 178 2.99 21.15 14.60
CA PRO A 178 2.35 22.39 15.02
C PRO A 178 3.18 23.14 16.06
N GLU A 179 3.19 24.45 15.97
CA GLU A 179 3.81 25.35 16.93
C GLU A 179 2.75 26.27 17.52
N ASP A 180 2.62 26.27 18.86
CA ASP A 180 1.75 27.22 19.55
C ASP A 180 2.46 28.57 19.66
N VAL A 181 1.80 29.63 19.15
CA VAL A 181 2.32 30.99 19.14
C VAL A 181 1.29 32.00 19.63
N SER A 182 1.78 33.08 20.19
CA SER A 182 1.00 34.29 20.47
C SER A 182 1.78 35.55 20.06
N GLY A 183 1.10 36.67 19.88
CA GLY A 183 1.74 37.88 19.40
C GLY A 183 0.78 39.05 19.17
N LYS A 184 1.30 40.10 18.53
CA LYS A 184 0.61 41.35 18.29
C LYS A 184 0.59 41.68 16.80
N VAL A 185 -0.52 42.22 16.32
CA VAL A 185 -0.65 42.83 14.99
C VAL A 185 -0.38 44.32 15.13
N LEU A 186 0.52 44.84 14.33
CA LEU A 186 0.93 46.23 14.37
C LEU A 186 0.59 46.95 13.06
N GLU A 187 0.11 48.22 13.13
CA GLU A 187 -0.05 49.20 12.06
C GLU A 187 0.94 50.33 12.36
N ASP A 188 1.92 50.62 11.50
CA ASP A 188 2.98 51.62 11.72
C ASP A 188 3.62 51.52 13.11
N GLY A 189 3.87 50.29 13.62
CA GLY A 189 4.41 50.06 14.95
C GLY A 189 3.41 50.13 16.11
N LYS A 190 2.18 50.57 15.89
CA LYS A 190 1.12 50.64 16.89
C LYS A 190 0.30 49.32 16.92
N LYS A 191 0.07 48.79 18.11
CA LYS A 191 -0.77 47.61 18.28
C LYS A 191 -2.24 47.87 17.88
N ILE A 192 -2.75 47.08 16.95
CA ILE A 192 -4.14 47.05 16.52
C ILE A 192 -4.90 45.77 16.83
N GLY A 193 -4.17 44.72 17.16
CA GLY A 193 -4.78 43.39 17.50
C GLY A 193 -3.80 42.47 18.18
N SER A 194 -4.28 41.31 18.56
CA SER A 194 -3.48 40.21 19.10
C SER A 194 -3.80 38.91 18.34
N ILE A 195 -2.83 38.02 18.25
CA ILE A 195 -2.99 36.69 17.71
C ILE A 195 -2.67 35.66 18.77
N LYS A 196 -3.30 34.50 18.66
CA LYS A 196 -3.04 33.31 19.44
C LYS A 196 -3.44 32.07 18.65
N THR A 197 -2.64 31.03 18.72
CA THR A 197 -2.99 29.70 18.19
C THR A 197 -4.30 29.19 18.84
N LEU A 198 -5.17 28.67 18.00
CA LEU A 198 -6.46 28.09 18.38
C LEU A 198 -6.47 26.56 18.26
N HIS A 199 -5.83 26.03 17.21
CA HIS A 199 -5.75 24.59 16.95
C HIS A 199 -4.55 24.27 16.07
N ASP A 200 -3.72 23.29 16.46
CA ASP A 200 -2.59 22.74 15.67
C ASP A 200 -1.74 23.80 14.94
N GLY A 201 -1.27 24.81 15.68
CA GLY A 201 -0.47 25.89 15.13
C GLY A 201 -1.27 26.91 14.31
N MET A 202 -2.59 26.75 14.16
CA MET A 202 -3.45 27.61 13.37
C MET A 202 -4.23 28.59 14.22
N GLY A 203 -4.48 29.77 13.70
CA GLY A 203 -5.33 30.79 14.27
C GLY A 203 -5.81 31.80 13.25
N ARG A 204 -6.60 32.81 13.66
CA ARG A 204 -7.11 33.84 12.79
C ARG A 204 -7.32 35.16 13.52
N PHE A 205 -7.28 36.28 12.78
CA PHE A 205 -7.63 37.61 13.23
C PHE A 205 -8.25 38.39 12.10
N SER A 206 -8.87 39.53 12.43
CA SER A 206 -9.49 40.42 11.45
C SER A 206 -8.71 41.73 11.32
N ILE A 207 -8.65 42.26 10.11
CA ILE A 207 -7.99 43.55 9.80
C ILE A 207 -8.72 44.28 8.68
N THR A 208 -8.71 45.61 8.74
CA THR A 208 -9.13 46.48 7.63
C THR A 208 -7.90 47.29 7.23
N PRO A 209 -7.17 46.87 6.18
CA PRO A 209 -5.96 47.56 5.75
C PRO A 209 -6.25 48.96 5.24
N LYS A 210 -5.44 49.97 5.61
CA LYS A 210 -5.53 51.36 5.16
C LYS A 210 -4.39 51.64 4.20
N SER A 211 -4.66 52.45 3.17
CA SER A 211 -3.64 52.84 2.19
C SER A 211 -2.50 53.61 2.87
N GLY A 212 -1.26 53.32 2.46
CA GLY A 212 -0.05 53.97 2.97
C GLY A 212 0.38 53.55 4.36
N LYS A 213 -0.19 52.46 4.93
CA LYS A 213 0.19 51.89 6.22
C LYS A 213 1.01 50.61 6.08
N GLU A 214 1.96 50.44 6.99
CA GLU A 214 2.76 49.22 7.11
C GLU A 214 2.14 48.27 8.16
N TYR A 215 2.02 46.98 7.82
CA TYR A 215 1.45 45.96 8.70
C TYR A 215 2.44 44.87 8.96
N LYS A 216 2.56 44.46 10.23
CA LYS A 216 3.39 43.32 10.63
C LYS A 216 2.81 42.59 11.83
N VAL A 217 3.10 41.32 11.93
CA VAL A 217 2.89 40.50 13.12
C VAL A 217 4.21 40.39 13.88
N VAL A 218 4.18 40.68 15.16
CA VAL A 218 5.32 40.46 16.08
C VAL A 218 4.91 39.41 17.10
N LEU A 219 5.58 38.27 17.05
CA LEU A 219 5.34 37.18 18.00
C LEU A 219 5.96 37.50 19.36
N ASP A 220 5.48 36.85 20.41
CA ASP A 220 5.98 37.09 21.76
C ASP A 220 7.44 36.61 21.96
N ASP A 221 7.93 35.72 21.07
CA ASP A 221 9.34 35.29 20.99
C ASP A 221 10.25 36.26 20.23
N GLY A 222 9.72 37.39 19.72
CA GLY A 222 10.44 38.44 19.02
C GLY A 222 10.48 38.26 17.48
N ARG A 223 10.00 37.17 16.92
CA ARG A 223 9.92 37.01 15.46
C ARG A 223 8.96 38.03 14.86
N THR A 224 9.37 38.63 13.73
CA THR A 224 8.56 39.60 12.99
C THR A 224 8.22 39.06 11.61
N ILE A 225 6.93 39.06 11.28
CA ILE A 225 6.39 38.57 10.02
C ILE A 225 5.72 39.76 9.28
N LEU A 226 6.12 39.95 8.03
CA LEU A 226 5.54 40.93 7.16
C LEU A 226 4.20 40.42 6.58
N PHE A 227 3.28 41.34 6.36
CA PHE A 227 2.04 41.01 5.66
C PHE A 227 2.28 40.73 4.17
N PRO A 228 1.46 39.87 3.54
CA PRO A 228 1.48 39.75 2.09
C PRO A 228 1.07 41.07 1.44
N THR A 229 1.30 41.20 0.13
CA THR A 229 0.92 42.37 -0.66
C THR A 229 -0.54 42.72 -0.45
N ILE A 230 -0.83 43.99 -0.24
CA ILE A 230 -2.20 44.51 -0.10
C ILE A 230 -2.57 45.19 -1.40
N GLU A 231 -3.65 44.70 -2.04
CA GLU A 231 -4.14 45.23 -3.33
C GLU A 231 -4.80 46.57 -3.17
N ARG A 232 -4.64 47.43 -4.19
CA ARG A 232 -5.24 48.80 -4.18
C ARG A 232 -6.74 48.80 -4.29
N GLY A 233 -7.30 47.82 -5.01
CA GLY A 233 -8.73 47.66 -5.23
C GLY A 233 -9.07 46.30 -5.78
N GLY A 234 -10.34 45.96 -5.80
CA GLY A 234 -10.84 44.65 -6.27
C GLY A 234 -12.03 44.14 -5.44
N MET A 235 -12.33 42.87 -5.63
CA MET A 235 -13.38 42.17 -4.88
C MET A 235 -12.80 41.08 -3.97
N SER A 236 -13.40 40.90 -2.81
CA SER A 236 -13.06 39.86 -1.86
C SER A 236 -14.25 38.94 -1.57
N LEU A 237 -13.95 37.70 -1.18
CA LEU A 237 -14.90 36.68 -0.80
C LEU A 237 -14.64 36.22 0.63
N ARG A 238 -15.67 36.20 1.47
CA ARG A 238 -15.60 35.72 2.84
C ARG A 238 -16.79 34.84 3.18
N VAL A 239 -16.55 33.81 4.00
CA VAL A 239 -17.60 32.97 4.60
C VAL A 239 -18.11 33.67 5.85
N SER A 240 -19.36 34.15 5.85
CA SER A 240 -19.96 34.75 7.03
C SER A 240 -20.69 33.77 7.93
N LYS A 241 -21.24 32.69 7.36
CA LYS A 241 -21.93 31.62 8.09
C LYS A 241 -21.89 30.31 7.32
N ASN A 242 -21.64 29.21 8.03
CA ASN A 242 -21.73 27.86 7.51
C ASN A 242 -22.47 26.99 8.52
N ASN A 243 -23.62 26.47 8.18
CA ASN A 243 -24.43 25.60 9.04
C ASN A 243 -25.32 24.66 8.24
N ALA A 244 -26.08 23.80 8.91
CA ALA A 244 -26.95 22.80 8.28
C ALA A 244 -28.00 23.38 7.30
N LYS A 245 -28.38 24.68 7.42
CA LYS A 245 -29.38 25.31 6.51
C LYS A 245 -28.77 25.93 5.28
N GLY A 246 -27.48 26.31 5.33
CA GLY A 246 -26.86 27.00 4.20
C GLY A 246 -25.50 27.61 4.51
N LEU A 247 -24.84 27.90 3.42
CA LEU A 247 -23.60 28.65 3.36
C LEU A 247 -23.93 30.09 3.02
N SER A 248 -23.50 31.04 3.86
CA SER A 248 -23.64 32.48 3.59
C SER A 248 -22.28 33.06 3.28
N LEU A 249 -22.15 33.63 2.13
CA LEU A 249 -20.97 34.30 1.59
C LEU A 249 -21.17 35.82 1.63
N LEU A 250 -20.10 36.55 1.83
CA LEU A 250 -20.04 37.97 1.73
C LEU A 250 -19.08 38.39 0.62
N VAL A 251 -19.58 38.95 -0.45
CA VAL A 251 -18.78 39.59 -1.50
C VAL A 251 -18.62 41.05 -1.15
N SER A 252 -17.39 41.53 -1.14
CA SER A 252 -17.10 42.95 -0.89
C SER A 252 -16.31 43.52 -2.06
N SER A 253 -16.61 44.77 -2.43
CA SER A 253 -15.88 45.53 -3.46
C SER A 253 -15.34 46.84 -2.87
N SER A 254 -14.13 47.20 -3.27
CA SER A 254 -13.53 48.50 -2.93
C SER A 254 -14.01 49.62 -3.85
N ASP A 255 -14.68 49.28 -4.96
CA ASP A 255 -15.13 50.26 -5.95
C ASP A 255 -16.43 50.94 -5.53
N ASP A 256 -16.52 52.24 -5.76
CA ASP A 256 -17.72 53.03 -5.49
C ASP A 256 -18.82 52.80 -6.50
N THR A 257 -18.52 52.17 -7.64
CA THR A 257 -19.47 51.79 -8.69
C THR A 257 -19.92 50.35 -8.55
N PRO A 258 -21.19 50.02 -8.90
CA PRO A 258 -21.64 48.62 -8.89
C PRO A 258 -20.79 47.75 -9.81
N GLN A 259 -20.21 46.66 -9.27
CA GLN A 259 -19.41 45.67 -10.01
C GLN A 259 -20.21 44.39 -10.19
N ALA A 260 -20.29 43.90 -11.43
CA ALA A 260 -20.90 42.61 -11.69
C ALA A 260 -19.95 41.45 -11.23
N PHE A 261 -20.53 40.43 -10.67
CA PHE A 261 -19.80 39.23 -10.24
C PHE A 261 -20.58 37.95 -10.49
N SER A 262 -19.87 36.86 -10.58
CA SER A 262 -20.45 35.49 -10.50
C SER A 262 -19.70 34.64 -9.48
N ILE A 263 -20.41 33.69 -8.90
CA ILE A 263 -19.85 32.68 -7.96
C ILE A 263 -20.18 31.32 -8.50
N THR A 264 -19.18 30.44 -8.47
CA THR A 264 -19.34 29.00 -8.71
C THR A 264 -18.99 28.24 -7.46
N ALA A 265 -19.84 27.27 -7.09
CA ALA A 265 -19.57 26.33 -6.01
C ALA A 265 -19.40 24.90 -6.61
N LYS A 266 -18.22 24.32 -6.44
CA LYS A 266 -17.90 22.96 -6.90
C LYS A 266 -17.68 22.04 -5.71
N GLN A 267 -18.19 20.80 -5.82
CA GLN A 267 -17.86 19.72 -4.90
C GLN A 267 -17.37 18.53 -5.71
N ASN A 268 -16.24 17.96 -5.33
CA ASN A 268 -15.62 16.83 -6.03
C ASN A 268 -15.44 17.09 -7.55
N GLY A 269 -15.09 18.32 -7.92
CA GLY A 269 -14.93 18.72 -9.33
C GLY A 269 -16.23 18.96 -10.11
N ILE A 270 -17.40 18.76 -9.48
CA ILE A 270 -18.72 18.95 -10.11
C ILE A 270 -19.30 20.31 -9.66
N VAL A 271 -19.78 21.10 -10.62
CA VAL A 271 -20.48 22.35 -10.31
C VAL A 271 -21.85 22.05 -9.70
N CYS A 272 -22.04 22.39 -8.43
CA CYS A 272 -23.27 22.18 -7.68
C CYS A 272 -24.18 23.42 -7.65
N SER A 273 -23.61 24.60 -7.74
CA SER A 273 -24.37 25.85 -7.68
C SER A 273 -23.61 26.99 -8.37
N THR A 274 -24.35 27.86 -9.00
CA THR A 274 -23.87 29.16 -9.53
C THR A 274 -24.75 30.27 -9.03
N ALA A 275 -24.19 31.46 -8.82
CA ALA A 275 -24.92 32.67 -8.47
C ALA A 275 -24.27 33.88 -9.16
N SER A 276 -25.06 34.83 -9.60
CA SER A 276 -24.57 36.09 -10.18
C SER A 276 -25.26 37.27 -9.56
N GLY A 277 -24.60 38.41 -9.60
CA GLY A 277 -25.17 39.63 -9.04
C GLY A 277 -24.30 40.85 -9.28
N THR A 278 -24.64 41.95 -8.62
CA THR A 278 -23.83 43.16 -8.58
C THR A 278 -23.52 43.53 -7.14
N VAL A 279 -22.31 43.99 -6.88
CA VAL A 279 -21.87 44.45 -5.56
C VAL A 279 -21.44 45.90 -5.61
N LYS A 280 -21.94 46.68 -4.65
CA LYS A 280 -21.45 48.00 -4.30
C LYS A 280 -21.24 48.03 -2.79
N GLY A 281 -19.98 48.13 -2.37
CA GLY A 281 -19.61 47.88 -0.98
C GLY A 281 -19.69 46.41 -0.60
N GLN A 282 -20.83 45.92 -0.11
CA GLN A 282 -20.99 44.53 0.33
C GLN A 282 -22.31 43.91 -0.13
N GLN A 283 -22.25 42.67 -0.58
CA GLN A 283 -23.41 41.85 -1.00
C GLN A 283 -23.34 40.46 -0.37
N ALA A 284 -24.43 40.06 0.30
CA ALA A 284 -24.56 38.70 0.83
C ALA A 284 -25.14 37.75 -0.22
N VAL A 285 -24.53 36.57 -0.35
CA VAL A 285 -25.00 35.47 -1.20
C VAL A 285 -25.24 34.24 -0.31
N LYS A 286 -26.39 33.58 -0.49
CA LYS A 286 -26.72 32.35 0.26
C LYS A 286 -26.84 31.17 -0.69
N ILE A 287 -26.16 30.07 -0.35
CA ILE A 287 -26.22 28.80 -1.06
C ILE A 287 -26.75 27.73 -0.09
N PRO A 288 -27.92 27.11 -0.37
CA PRO A 288 -28.44 26.02 0.45
C PRO A 288 -27.50 24.81 0.46
N THR A 289 -27.22 24.27 1.63
CA THR A 289 -26.36 23.05 1.73
C THR A 289 -26.96 21.81 1.07
N ALA A 290 -28.28 21.80 0.82
CA ALA A 290 -28.95 20.74 0.07
C ALA A 290 -28.49 20.57 -1.38
N TYR A 291 -27.82 21.59 -1.96
CA TYR A 291 -27.25 21.49 -3.31
C TYR A 291 -25.97 20.64 -3.33
N PHE A 292 -25.35 20.38 -2.18
CA PHE A 292 -24.14 19.58 -2.07
C PHE A 292 -24.50 18.12 -1.74
N GLY A 293 -24.11 17.22 -2.63
CA GLY A 293 -24.48 15.79 -2.55
C GLY A 293 -23.82 15.04 -1.41
N PHE A 294 -22.63 15.46 -0.96
CA PHE A 294 -21.79 14.75 -0.01
C PHE A 294 -21.41 15.65 1.17
N GLN A 295 -20.94 15.04 2.26
CA GLN A 295 -20.10 15.79 3.17
C GLN A 295 -18.75 16.06 2.48
N GLY A 296 -18.04 17.11 2.86
CA GLY A 296 -16.70 17.35 2.36
C GLY A 296 -16.47 18.78 1.90
N ILE A 297 -15.41 18.95 1.13
CA ILE A 297 -14.93 20.26 0.70
C ILE A 297 -15.71 20.75 -0.51
N VAL A 298 -16.14 22.00 -0.42
CA VAL A 298 -16.69 22.77 -1.53
C VAL A 298 -15.73 23.91 -1.86
N GLU A 299 -15.37 24.01 -3.12
CA GLU A 299 -14.58 25.08 -3.70
C GLU A 299 -15.51 26.20 -4.16
N ILE A 300 -15.37 27.37 -3.56
CA ILE A 300 -16.17 28.58 -3.90
C ILE A 300 -15.25 29.55 -4.62
N THR A 301 -15.52 29.79 -5.90
CA THR A 301 -14.75 30.74 -6.73
C THR A 301 -15.59 31.93 -7.09
N LEU A 302 -15.07 33.13 -6.84
CA LEU A 302 -15.65 34.43 -7.24
C LEU A 302 -14.99 34.89 -8.53
N PHE A 303 -15.81 35.27 -9.50
CA PHE A 303 -15.36 35.81 -10.78
C PHE A 303 -15.79 37.26 -10.94
N ASP A 304 -14.99 38.04 -11.64
CA ASP A 304 -15.34 39.43 -12.05
C ASP A 304 -16.23 39.45 -13.32
N SER A 305 -16.55 40.63 -13.79
CA SER A 305 -17.37 40.86 -15.00
C SER A 305 -16.70 40.35 -16.29
N ALA A 306 -15.41 40.11 -16.29
CA ALA A 306 -14.65 39.54 -17.40
C ALA A 306 -14.43 38.01 -17.25
N GLU A 307 -15.18 37.36 -16.35
CA GLU A 307 -15.10 35.94 -16.02
C GLU A 307 -13.70 35.50 -15.50
N ARG A 308 -12.90 36.43 -15.00
CA ARG A 308 -11.62 36.09 -14.37
C ARG A 308 -11.85 35.75 -12.90
N PRO A 309 -11.25 34.66 -12.41
CA PRO A 309 -11.33 34.34 -10.98
C PRO A 309 -10.53 35.33 -10.16
N VAL A 310 -11.17 35.92 -9.15
CA VAL A 310 -10.60 37.00 -8.33
C VAL A 310 -10.46 36.60 -6.85
N ALA A 311 -11.22 35.62 -6.38
CA ALA A 311 -11.10 35.09 -5.03
C ALA A 311 -11.58 33.65 -4.97
N GLU A 312 -10.97 32.82 -4.08
CA GLU A 312 -11.38 31.45 -3.85
C GLU A 312 -11.35 31.09 -2.36
N ARG A 313 -12.29 30.26 -1.95
CA ARG A 313 -12.40 29.77 -0.57
C ARG A 313 -12.86 28.31 -0.54
N LEU A 314 -12.12 27.45 0.12
CA LEU A 314 -12.57 26.10 0.45
C LEU A 314 -13.44 26.14 1.70
N VAL A 315 -14.54 25.42 1.67
CA VAL A 315 -15.49 25.32 2.79
C VAL A 315 -15.87 23.88 2.98
N PHE A 316 -15.81 23.38 4.20
CA PHE A 316 -16.31 22.04 4.51
C PHE A 316 -17.81 22.11 4.81
N VAL A 317 -18.61 21.34 4.09
CA VAL A 317 -20.09 21.33 4.21
C VAL A 317 -20.60 19.95 4.67
N ASN A 318 -21.83 19.92 5.19
CA ASN A 318 -22.56 18.70 5.57
C ASN A 318 -21.78 17.76 6.50
N PRO A 319 -21.10 18.23 7.57
CA PRO A 319 -20.24 17.39 8.42
C PRO A 319 -21.00 16.27 9.15
N GLN A 320 -22.33 16.30 9.17
CA GLN A 320 -23.21 15.27 9.73
C GLN A 320 -23.59 14.16 8.74
N ARG A 321 -23.31 14.34 7.43
CA ARG A 321 -23.71 13.40 6.38
C ARG A 321 -22.71 12.25 6.25
N GLN A 322 -22.67 11.42 7.27
CA GLN A 322 -21.79 10.23 7.37
C GLN A 322 -22.57 9.05 7.92
N LEU A 323 -22.02 7.84 7.77
CA LEU A 323 -22.54 6.66 8.43
C LEU A 323 -22.24 6.73 9.93
N THR A 324 -23.25 6.46 10.73
CA THR A 324 -23.12 6.28 12.17
C THR A 324 -23.05 4.80 12.47
N ILE A 325 -21.94 4.34 13.05
CA ILE A 325 -21.72 2.95 13.42
C ILE A 325 -21.81 2.82 14.91
N THR A 326 -22.69 1.95 15.38
CA THR A 326 -22.78 1.55 16.80
C THR A 326 -22.19 0.16 16.93
N ALA A 327 -21.12 0.03 17.72
CA ALA A 327 -20.46 -1.24 18.02
C ALA A 327 -20.70 -1.62 19.49
N THR A 328 -21.29 -2.80 19.72
CA THR A 328 -21.58 -3.29 21.06
C THR A 328 -21.02 -4.69 21.22
N THR A 329 -20.12 -4.85 22.19
CA THR A 329 -19.59 -6.16 22.57
C THR A 329 -20.57 -6.88 23.50
N SER A 330 -20.64 -8.21 23.40
CA SER A 330 -21.51 -9.01 24.27
C SER A 330 -21.17 -8.87 25.75
N GLN A 331 -19.89 -8.58 26.06
CA GLN A 331 -19.39 -8.33 27.42
C GLN A 331 -18.33 -7.22 27.36
N LYS A 332 -18.09 -6.52 28.47
CA LYS A 332 -16.99 -5.56 28.64
C LYS A 332 -15.66 -6.23 29.05
N HIS A 333 -15.76 -7.42 29.65
CA HIS A 333 -14.64 -8.22 30.12
C HIS A 333 -14.83 -9.66 29.70
N TYR A 334 -13.80 -10.25 29.15
CA TYR A 334 -13.75 -11.64 28.74
C TYR A 334 -12.65 -12.35 29.51
N ASN A 335 -12.80 -13.64 29.77
CA ASN A 335 -11.70 -14.48 30.19
C ASN A 335 -10.83 -14.86 28.99
N ARG A 336 -9.69 -15.44 29.27
CA ARG A 336 -8.83 -16.02 28.23
C ARG A 336 -9.60 -17.10 27.47
N ARG A 337 -9.47 -17.09 26.14
CA ARG A 337 -10.10 -18.04 25.21
C ARG A 337 -11.63 -18.07 25.22
N ASP A 338 -12.26 -17.04 25.78
CA ASP A 338 -13.69 -16.88 25.68
C ASP A 338 -14.10 -16.52 24.23
N MET A 339 -15.22 -17.09 23.82
CA MET A 339 -15.90 -16.66 22.59
C MET A 339 -16.69 -15.39 22.85
N GLY A 340 -16.40 -14.36 22.11
CA GLY A 340 -17.09 -13.07 22.15
C GLY A 340 -17.79 -12.77 20.83
N LYS A 341 -18.65 -11.76 20.86
CA LYS A 341 -19.33 -11.24 19.67
C LYS A 341 -19.41 -9.73 19.72
N VAL A 342 -19.18 -9.10 18.57
CA VAL A 342 -19.46 -7.68 18.37
C VAL A 342 -20.69 -7.55 17.49
N ARG A 343 -21.70 -6.86 17.99
CA ARG A 343 -22.89 -6.47 17.22
C ARG A 343 -22.66 -5.07 16.68
N LEU A 344 -22.79 -4.92 15.37
CA LEU A 344 -22.64 -3.67 14.64
C LEU A 344 -23.97 -3.25 14.09
N GLN A 345 -24.29 -1.97 14.20
CA GLN A 345 -25.44 -1.35 13.57
C GLN A 345 -25.00 -0.10 12.82
N VAL A 346 -25.38 0.02 11.56
CA VAL A 346 -25.07 1.14 10.68
C VAL A 346 -26.33 1.89 10.32
N THR A 347 -26.32 3.20 10.54
CA THR A 347 -27.42 4.10 10.21
C THR A 347 -26.90 5.35 9.50
N ASP A 348 -27.79 6.05 8.81
CA ASP A 348 -27.54 7.41 8.33
C ASP A 348 -27.65 8.45 9.48
N ALA A 349 -27.45 9.71 9.17
CA ALA A 349 -27.57 10.83 10.13
C ALA A 349 -29.00 11.02 10.68
N SER A 350 -30.02 10.43 10.04
CA SER A 350 -31.42 10.47 10.47
C SER A 350 -31.80 9.26 11.31
N GLY A 351 -30.89 8.30 11.50
CA GLY A 351 -31.13 7.06 12.22
C GLY A 351 -31.75 5.94 11.37
N ASN A 352 -31.87 6.12 10.04
CA ASN A 352 -32.35 5.07 9.17
C ASN A 352 -31.26 4.01 8.95
N PRO A 353 -31.58 2.71 9.01
CA PRO A 353 -30.61 1.65 8.77
C PRO A 353 -30.09 1.70 7.33
N ILE A 354 -28.79 1.49 7.18
CA ILE A 354 -28.11 1.50 5.89
C ILE A 354 -27.37 0.19 5.67
N LYS A 355 -27.66 -0.47 4.54
CA LYS A 355 -26.85 -1.61 4.10
C LYS A 355 -25.48 -1.11 3.67
N SER A 356 -24.44 -1.58 4.31
CA SER A 356 -23.07 -1.12 4.13
C SER A 356 -22.08 -2.28 4.14
N GLU A 357 -20.96 -2.07 3.51
CA GLU A 357 -19.79 -2.93 3.63
C GLU A 357 -18.88 -2.40 4.74
N LEU A 358 -18.43 -3.30 5.61
CA LEU A 358 -17.59 -3.00 6.76
C LEU A 358 -16.26 -3.74 6.63
N ALA A 359 -15.19 -3.10 7.07
CA ALA A 359 -13.94 -3.75 7.42
C ALA A 359 -13.74 -3.67 8.94
N VAL A 360 -13.46 -4.81 9.56
CA VAL A 360 -13.36 -4.94 11.02
C VAL A 360 -12.03 -5.53 11.42
N SER A 361 -11.31 -4.85 12.30
CA SER A 361 -10.09 -5.32 12.95
C SER A 361 -10.25 -5.28 14.47
N ILE A 362 -9.83 -6.34 15.17
CA ILE A 362 -9.79 -6.39 16.64
C ILE A 362 -8.38 -6.82 17.05
N PHE A 363 -7.65 -5.92 17.72
CA PHE A 363 -6.26 -6.17 18.07
C PHE A 363 -5.88 -5.55 19.42
N ASP A 364 -4.76 -5.99 19.98
CA ASP A 364 -4.21 -5.44 21.22
C ASP A 364 -3.92 -3.94 21.05
N LYS A 365 -4.46 -3.12 21.93
CA LYS A 365 -4.31 -1.66 21.95
C LYS A 365 -2.84 -1.19 21.92
N ALA A 366 -1.91 -2.01 22.40
CA ALA A 366 -0.48 -1.72 22.32
C ALA A 366 0.05 -1.57 20.87
N TYR A 367 -0.69 -2.10 19.88
CA TYR A 367 -0.35 -1.99 18.45
C TYR A 367 -1.02 -0.79 17.76
N LEU A 368 -1.73 0.05 18.51
CA LEU A 368 -2.29 1.28 17.98
C LEU A 368 -1.20 2.37 17.95
N TYR A 369 -0.75 2.73 16.75
CA TYR A 369 0.26 3.75 16.58
C TYR A 369 -0.39 5.13 16.52
N LEU A 370 -0.19 5.93 17.56
CA LEU A 370 -0.72 7.29 17.69
C LEU A 370 0.43 8.30 17.81
N PRO A 371 0.23 9.57 17.49
CA PRO A 371 -0.90 10.26 16.91
C PRO A 371 -0.78 10.44 15.41
N GLY A 372 -1.87 10.85 14.76
CA GLY A 372 -1.86 11.22 13.34
C GLY A 372 -2.23 10.08 12.40
N HIS A 373 -2.85 9.01 12.92
CA HIS A 373 -3.43 7.99 12.05
C HIS A 373 -4.57 8.58 11.21
N GLU A 374 -4.77 8.02 10.04
CA GLU A 374 -5.90 8.32 9.18
C GLU A 374 -6.94 7.21 9.25
N ASN A 375 -8.20 7.59 9.08
CA ASN A 375 -9.29 6.67 8.81
C ASN A 375 -9.94 7.03 7.46
N ILE A 376 -10.90 6.24 7.01
CA ILE A 376 -11.56 6.46 5.72
C ILE A 376 -12.16 7.87 5.59
N LEU A 377 -12.70 8.45 6.67
CA LEU A 377 -13.27 9.80 6.65
C LEU A 377 -12.19 10.86 6.43
N SER A 378 -11.14 10.82 7.24
CA SER A 378 -10.08 11.82 7.16
C SER A 378 -9.29 11.70 5.85
N HIS A 379 -9.10 10.49 5.34
CA HIS A 379 -8.43 10.29 4.06
C HIS A 379 -9.25 10.85 2.90
N CYS A 380 -10.50 10.38 2.73
CA CYS A 380 -11.33 10.72 1.57
C CYS A 380 -11.79 12.19 1.57
N PHE A 381 -12.07 12.75 2.74
CA PHE A 381 -12.64 14.10 2.84
C PHE A 381 -11.62 15.20 3.12
N LEU A 382 -10.40 14.87 3.54
CA LEU A 382 -9.36 15.87 3.80
C LEU A 382 -8.06 15.55 3.06
N SER A 383 -7.38 14.46 3.39
CA SER A 383 -6.01 14.21 2.93
C SER A 383 -5.92 14.10 1.41
N GLU A 384 -6.92 13.53 0.74
CA GLU A 384 -6.97 13.41 -0.71
C GLU A 384 -7.21 14.77 -1.40
N GLN A 385 -7.93 15.70 -0.76
CA GLN A 385 -8.37 16.96 -1.36
C GLN A 385 -7.48 18.15 -0.98
N ILE A 386 -6.75 18.09 0.14
CA ILE A 386 -5.90 19.18 0.65
C ILE A 386 -4.43 18.83 0.47
N ARG A 387 -3.63 19.80 0.05
CA ARG A 387 -2.18 19.63 -0.08
C ARG A 387 -1.47 19.66 1.27
N GLY A 388 -0.40 18.90 1.38
CA GLY A 388 0.44 18.84 2.56
C GLY A 388 -0.04 17.83 3.60
N HIS A 389 0.71 17.73 4.71
CA HIS A 389 0.41 16.82 5.81
C HIS A 389 -0.55 17.48 6.80
N ILE A 390 -1.61 16.78 7.17
CA ILE A 390 -2.54 17.19 8.24
C ILE A 390 -2.09 16.47 9.50
N PHE A 391 -1.79 17.23 10.56
CA PHE A 391 -1.16 16.68 11.77
C PHE A 391 -2.03 15.65 12.49
N ASN A 392 -3.28 15.93 12.74
CA ASN A 392 -4.23 15.05 13.41
C ASN A 392 -5.56 14.97 12.64
N PRO A 393 -5.59 14.26 11.49
CA PRO A 393 -6.71 14.34 10.57
C PRO A 393 -8.01 13.76 11.12
N THR A 394 -7.96 12.79 12.04
CA THR A 394 -9.16 12.20 12.64
C THR A 394 -9.86 13.11 13.65
N TYR A 395 -9.14 14.09 14.22
CA TYR A 395 -9.70 15.07 15.15
C TYR A 395 -10.95 15.79 14.60
N TYR A 396 -10.92 16.12 13.32
CA TYR A 396 -11.98 16.88 12.66
C TYR A 396 -13.28 16.08 12.47
N PHE A 397 -13.25 14.77 12.62
CA PHE A 397 -14.40 13.87 12.49
C PHE A 397 -14.88 13.30 13.82
N ASP A 398 -14.13 13.50 14.89
CA ASP A 398 -14.52 13.04 16.22
C ASP A 398 -15.56 13.98 16.85
N ASN A 399 -16.77 13.46 17.05
CA ASN A 399 -17.88 14.20 17.65
C ASN A 399 -17.68 14.59 19.12
N GLN A 400 -16.67 14.03 19.78
CA GLN A 400 -16.31 14.40 21.15
C GLN A 400 -15.57 15.75 21.23
N ASN A 401 -15.03 16.23 20.11
CA ASN A 401 -14.33 17.51 20.02
C ASN A 401 -15.33 18.64 19.67
N ASP A 402 -15.73 19.43 20.64
CA ASP A 402 -16.74 20.50 20.49
C ASP A 402 -16.32 21.59 19.49
N ASP A 403 -15.01 21.86 19.38
CA ASP A 403 -14.44 22.91 18.52
C ASP A 403 -14.03 22.39 17.13
N ARG A 404 -14.25 21.11 16.80
CA ARG A 404 -13.79 20.47 15.56
C ARG A 404 -14.21 21.22 14.28
N LEU A 405 -15.41 21.81 14.26
CA LEU A 405 -15.90 22.56 13.10
C LEU A 405 -15.18 23.90 12.94
N ALA A 406 -14.83 24.56 14.04
CA ALA A 406 -14.02 25.77 14.01
C ALA A 406 -12.57 25.47 13.61
N ALA A 407 -12.01 24.38 14.10
CA ALA A 407 -10.70 23.88 13.70
C ALA A 407 -10.66 23.48 12.22
N LEU A 408 -11.73 22.84 11.73
CA LEU A 408 -11.87 22.47 10.33
C LEU A 408 -11.95 23.70 9.40
N ASP A 409 -12.64 24.77 9.82
CA ASP A 409 -12.66 26.05 9.10
C ASP A 409 -11.26 26.69 9.04
N LEU A 410 -10.48 26.63 10.12
CA LEU A 410 -9.08 27.07 10.14
C LEU A 410 -8.22 26.25 9.17
N LEU A 411 -8.42 24.93 9.11
CA LEU A 411 -7.73 24.06 8.16
C LEU A 411 -8.03 24.48 6.71
N MET A 412 -9.31 24.75 6.40
CA MET A 412 -9.73 25.25 5.07
C MET A 412 -9.11 26.60 4.73
N MET A 413 -8.93 27.48 5.73
CA MET A 413 -8.33 28.80 5.55
C MET A 413 -6.81 28.76 5.43
N THR A 414 -6.13 27.73 5.93
CA THR A 414 -4.67 27.61 5.95
C THR A 414 -4.16 26.62 4.90
N GLN A 415 -4.27 25.31 5.14
CA GLN A 415 -3.82 24.28 4.19
C GLN A 415 -4.72 24.19 2.94
N GLY A 416 -6.00 24.50 3.09
CA GLY A 416 -6.94 24.65 1.99
C GLY A 416 -6.83 25.97 1.22
N TRP A 417 -5.95 26.88 1.68
CA TRP A 417 -5.81 28.19 1.04
C TRP A 417 -5.34 28.08 -0.40
N ARG A 418 -5.98 28.88 -1.30
CA ARG A 418 -5.70 28.90 -2.72
C ARG A 418 -5.29 30.32 -3.14
N ASN A 419 -4.23 30.40 -3.94
CA ASN A 419 -3.85 31.57 -4.72
C ASN A 419 -3.44 31.07 -6.10
N TYR A 420 -4.32 31.18 -7.07
CA TYR A 420 -4.15 30.59 -8.38
C TYR A 420 -3.45 31.51 -9.38
N VAL A 421 -2.57 30.90 -10.17
CA VAL A 421 -2.14 31.42 -11.47
C VAL A 421 -2.85 30.54 -12.51
N TRP A 422 -3.85 31.06 -13.17
CA TRP A 422 -4.81 30.34 -14.01
C TRP A 422 -4.33 30.04 -15.44
N ASP A 423 -3.10 30.42 -15.80
CA ASP A 423 -2.57 30.36 -17.17
C ASP A 423 -1.93 29.04 -17.60
N LYS A 424 -2.19 27.93 -16.96
CA LYS A 424 -1.62 26.64 -17.37
C LYS A 424 -2.69 25.73 -17.95
N GLU A 425 -2.56 25.42 -19.23
CA GLU A 425 -3.23 24.27 -19.84
C GLU A 425 -2.94 23.03 -19.00
N LEU A 426 -3.99 22.28 -18.64
CA LEU A 426 -3.82 21.01 -17.95
C LEU A 426 -3.15 20.04 -18.93
N PRO A 427 -2.06 19.37 -18.54
CA PRO A 427 -1.43 18.37 -19.40
C PRO A 427 -2.43 17.24 -19.70
N SER A 428 -2.30 16.62 -20.87
CA SER A 428 -3.10 15.45 -21.22
C SER A 428 -2.90 14.36 -20.17
N ARG A 429 -4.00 13.73 -19.78
CA ARG A 429 -4.00 12.69 -18.77
C ARG A 429 -3.80 11.33 -19.43
N GLU A 430 -2.66 10.70 -19.18
CA GLU A 430 -2.33 9.38 -19.70
C GLU A 430 -2.20 8.37 -18.56
N ASN A 431 -2.76 7.18 -18.75
CA ASN A 431 -2.56 6.06 -17.85
C ASN A 431 -1.13 5.56 -17.96
N LEU A 432 -0.42 5.50 -16.85
CA LEU A 432 0.98 5.02 -16.81
C LEU A 432 1.07 3.52 -16.56
N LEU A 433 0.00 2.90 -16.10
CA LEU A 433 -0.08 1.48 -15.76
C LEU A 433 -1.13 0.78 -16.62
N THR A 434 -1.03 -0.55 -16.68
CA THR A 434 -2.02 -1.45 -17.27
C THR A 434 -2.55 -2.41 -16.20
N ASP A 435 -3.72 -2.99 -16.41
CA ASP A 435 -4.29 -4.00 -15.50
C ASP A 435 -3.74 -5.41 -15.75
N GLY A 436 -3.03 -5.60 -16.85
CA GLY A 436 -2.42 -6.86 -17.24
C GLY A 436 -0.90 -6.80 -17.28
N VAL A 437 -0.32 -7.80 -17.92
CA VAL A 437 1.11 -7.86 -18.21
C VAL A 437 1.31 -7.84 -19.70
N ASP A 438 1.89 -6.79 -20.21
CA ASP A 438 2.24 -6.65 -21.62
C ASP A 438 3.64 -7.18 -21.88
N GLY A 439 3.78 -7.87 -23.01
CA GLY A 439 5.06 -8.44 -23.41
C GLY A 439 5.23 -8.49 -24.92
N ILE A 440 6.46 -8.81 -25.30
CA ILE A 440 6.84 -9.00 -26.70
C ILE A 440 7.74 -10.22 -26.84
N LEU A 441 7.42 -11.07 -27.81
CA LEU A 441 8.26 -12.16 -28.23
C LEU A 441 9.07 -11.70 -29.44
N THR A 442 10.40 -11.78 -29.35
CA THR A 442 11.33 -11.43 -30.43
C THR A 442 12.13 -12.65 -30.81
N THR A 443 12.49 -12.76 -32.10
CA THR A 443 13.32 -13.84 -32.65
C THR A 443 14.63 -13.27 -33.17
N GLN A 444 15.72 -14.06 -33.13
CA GLN A 444 17.05 -13.63 -33.56
C GLN A 444 17.18 -13.46 -35.10
N ARG A 445 16.22 -13.92 -35.90
CA ARG A 445 16.16 -13.69 -37.33
C ARG A 445 14.97 -12.80 -37.65
N GLU A 446 15.13 -11.86 -38.57
CA GLU A 446 14.04 -11.08 -39.18
C GLU A 446 13.10 -12.00 -40.01
N VAL A 447 12.46 -12.94 -39.32
CA VAL A 447 11.38 -13.71 -39.90
C VAL A 447 10.11 -12.90 -39.61
N ARG A 448 9.32 -12.59 -40.64
CA ARG A 448 7.94 -12.09 -40.42
C ARG A 448 7.25 -13.09 -39.52
N LEU A 449 7.08 -12.70 -38.27
CA LEU A 449 6.39 -13.52 -37.28
C LEU A 449 4.95 -13.70 -37.78
N LYS A 450 4.56 -14.93 -38.00
CA LYS A 450 3.15 -15.32 -37.92
C LYS A 450 2.80 -15.31 -36.41
N THR A 451 1.54 -15.20 -36.10
CA THR A 451 1.04 -15.42 -34.72
C THR A 451 1.78 -16.57 -34.05
N GLN A 452 2.42 -16.30 -32.91
CA GLN A 452 3.16 -17.29 -32.13
C GLN A 452 2.32 -17.73 -30.94
N VAL A 453 2.60 -18.93 -30.46
CA VAL A 453 1.90 -19.55 -29.33
C VAL A 453 2.79 -19.51 -28.11
N ILE A 454 2.38 -18.81 -27.08
CA ILE A 454 3.08 -18.75 -25.79
C ILE A 454 2.33 -19.63 -24.80
N ASN A 455 3.04 -20.55 -24.19
CA ASN A 455 2.55 -21.33 -23.07
C ASN A 455 2.70 -20.53 -21.79
N VAL A 456 1.62 -20.48 -21.00
CA VAL A 456 1.52 -19.76 -19.73
C VAL A 456 1.23 -20.78 -18.65
N TYR A 457 2.12 -20.92 -17.69
CA TYR A 457 1.95 -21.89 -16.61
C TYR A 457 2.47 -21.36 -15.27
N ALA A 458 1.96 -21.93 -14.19
CA ALA A 458 2.46 -21.73 -12.85
C ALA A 458 2.68 -23.06 -12.15
N PRO A 459 3.74 -23.22 -11.35
CA PRO A 459 4.05 -24.49 -10.69
C PRO A 459 2.97 -24.99 -9.73
N GLN A 460 2.06 -24.12 -9.32
CA GLN A 460 1.02 -24.42 -8.33
C GLN A 460 -0.32 -24.84 -8.98
N VAL A 461 -0.41 -24.78 -10.31
CA VAL A 461 -1.64 -25.05 -11.06
C VAL A 461 -1.37 -26.15 -12.07
N ASP A 462 -2.14 -27.22 -12.01
CA ASP A 462 -1.99 -28.40 -12.90
C ASP A 462 -2.37 -28.11 -14.37
N SER A 463 -2.92 -26.92 -14.68
CA SER A 463 -3.32 -26.53 -16.02
C SER A 463 -2.43 -25.44 -16.58
N SER A 464 -1.98 -25.61 -17.82
CA SER A 464 -1.34 -24.54 -18.58
C SER A 464 -2.37 -23.83 -19.46
N LEU A 465 -2.19 -22.50 -19.62
CA LEU A 465 -2.95 -21.67 -20.54
C LEU A 465 -2.09 -21.37 -21.77
N VAL A 466 -2.74 -21.00 -22.86
CA VAL A 466 -2.07 -20.64 -24.09
C VAL A 466 -2.55 -19.26 -24.53
N ILE A 467 -1.61 -18.38 -24.86
CA ILE A 467 -1.90 -17.07 -25.44
C ILE A 467 -1.26 -16.96 -26.84
N LEU A 468 -1.86 -16.12 -27.66
CA LEU A 468 -1.38 -15.87 -29.02
C LEU A 468 -0.78 -14.46 -29.09
N THR A 469 0.33 -14.33 -29.80
CA THR A 469 0.88 -13.01 -30.13
C THR A 469 0.17 -12.41 -31.32
N ASP A 470 0.25 -11.09 -31.47
CA ASP A 470 -0.02 -10.43 -32.76
C ASP A 470 1.12 -10.68 -33.75
N THR A 471 1.00 -10.13 -34.97
CA THR A 471 2.01 -10.23 -36.04
C THR A 471 3.30 -9.48 -35.74
N ALA A 472 3.33 -8.62 -34.74
CA ALA A 472 4.51 -7.91 -34.24
C ALA A 472 5.14 -8.63 -33.02
N GLY A 473 4.59 -9.79 -32.61
CA GLY A 473 5.04 -10.56 -31.47
C GLY A 473 4.54 -10.05 -30.11
N ARG A 474 3.60 -9.09 -30.07
CA ARG A 474 3.06 -8.54 -28.84
C ARG A 474 1.99 -9.45 -28.26
N PHE A 475 1.92 -9.51 -26.96
CA PHE A 475 0.89 -10.26 -26.23
C PHE A 475 0.56 -9.56 -24.91
N THR A 476 -0.61 -9.87 -24.35
CA THR A 476 -1.04 -9.39 -23.03
C THR A 476 -1.59 -10.57 -22.24
N ILE A 477 -1.17 -10.68 -20.98
CA ILE A 477 -1.81 -11.53 -19.96
C ILE A 477 -2.77 -10.62 -19.21
N ASP A 478 -4.06 -10.80 -19.39
CA ASP A 478 -5.07 -9.97 -18.76
C ASP A 478 -5.27 -10.33 -17.27
N SER A 479 -6.03 -9.50 -16.56
CA SER A 479 -6.32 -9.69 -15.14
C SER A 479 -7.05 -11.00 -14.85
N GLN A 480 -7.92 -11.46 -15.76
CA GLN A 480 -8.67 -12.71 -15.59
C GLN A 480 -7.75 -13.93 -15.70
N MET A 481 -6.75 -13.87 -16.57
CA MET A 481 -5.73 -14.92 -16.65
C MET A 481 -4.87 -14.94 -15.39
N MET A 482 -4.45 -13.76 -14.90
CA MET A 482 -3.65 -13.68 -13.66
C MET A 482 -4.41 -14.20 -12.44
N ASP A 483 -5.72 -14.02 -12.39
CA ASP A 483 -6.58 -14.52 -11.32
C ASP A 483 -6.66 -16.06 -11.31
N ARG A 484 -6.65 -16.67 -12.49
CA ARG A 484 -6.62 -18.14 -12.65
C ARG A 484 -5.27 -18.76 -12.28
N ILE A 485 -4.19 -17.98 -12.36
CA ILE A 485 -2.82 -18.45 -12.16
C ILE A 485 -2.13 -17.55 -11.12
N PRO A 486 -2.47 -17.65 -9.83
CA PRO A 486 -1.86 -16.82 -8.80
C PRO A 486 -0.38 -17.15 -8.60
N GLY A 487 0.40 -16.17 -8.17
CA GLY A 487 1.82 -16.30 -7.91
C GLY A 487 2.69 -16.02 -9.13
N ASN A 488 3.84 -16.67 -9.21
CA ASN A 488 4.74 -16.49 -10.33
C ASN A 488 4.26 -17.25 -11.57
N ILE A 489 4.16 -16.54 -12.67
CA ILE A 489 3.75 -17.05 -13.98
C ILE A 489 5.00 -17.23 -14.83
N TYR A 490 5.10 -18.36 -15.52
CA TYR A 490 6.21 -18.67 -16.42
C TYR A 490 5.70 -18.75 -17.86
N LEU A 491 6.45 -18.15 -18.76
CA LEU A 491 6.11 -18.04 -20.17
C LEU A 491 7.20 -18.71 -21.01
N ASN A 492 6.82 -19.60 -21.90
CA ASN A 492 7.73 -20.14 -22.90
C ASN A 492 7.05 -20.25 -24.27
N ASP A 493 7.85 -20.12 -25.33
CA ASP A 493 7.39 -20.33 -26.68
C ASP A 493 7.28 -21.84 -26.96
N LEU A 494 6.12 -22.28 -27.47
CA LEU A 494 5.86 -23.69 -27.78
C LEU A 494 6.42 -24.16 -29.13
N LEU A 495 6.74 -23.26 -30.03
CA LEU A 495 6.94 -23.62 -31.44
C LEU A 495 8.38 -23.44 -31.99
N THR A 496 9.29 -22.86 -31.20
CA THR A 496 10.54 -22.42 -31.80
C THR A 496 11.84 -22.87 -31.13
N ASP A 497 12.05 -24.16 -30.96
CA ASP A 497 13.41 -24.72 -30.75
C ASP A 497 14.42 -24.27 -31.84
N LYS A 498 13.92 -23.88 -32.98
CA LYS A 498 14.75 -23.46 -34.16
C LYS A 498 15.23 -22.01 -34.16
N TYR A 499 14.59 -21.09 -33.44
CA TYR A 499 14.81 -19.65 -33.66
C TYR A 499 15.26 -18.85 -32.43
N LYS A 500 15.52 -19.48 -31.29
CA LYS A 500 15.90 -18.81 -30.00
C LYS A 500 15.03 -17.57 -29.74
N ALA A 501 13.76 -17.81 -29.53
CA ALA A 501 12.83 -16.76 -29.17
C ALA A 501 13.19 -16.18 -27.80
N LYS A 502 13.04 -14.86 -27.66
CA LYS A 502 13.19 -14.16 -26.40
C LYS A 502 11.87 -13.49 -26.05
N ILE A 503 11.32 -13.84 -24.90
CA ILE A 503 10.15 -13.19 -24.33
C ILE A 503 10.61 -12.08 -23.38
N SER A 504 10.15 -10.86 -23.62
CA SER A 504 10.38 -9.71 -22.76
C SER A 504 9.04 -9.18 -22.26
N VAL A 505 8.92 -8.90 -20.97
CA VAL A 505 7.71 -8.41 -20.32
C VAL A 505 7.97 -7.06 -19.69
N VAL A 506 6.94 -6.20 -19.65
CA VAL A 506 7.01 -4.90 -19.00
C VAL A 506 6.72 -5.09 -17.51
N ASN A 507 7.65 -4.66 -16.67
CA ASN A 507 7.44 -4.63 -15.23
C ASN A 507 6.87 -3.27 -14.83
N MET A 508 5.59 -3.22 -14.46
CA MET A 508 4.91 -1.96 -14.08
C MET A 508 5.48 -1.33 -12.81
N PHE A 509 6.13 -2.09 -11.93
CA PHE A 509 6.82 -1.52 -10.77
C PHE A 509 8.01 -0.64 -11.16
N ASP A 510 8.68 -0.94 -12.28
CA ASP A 510 9.75 -0.06 -12.81
C ASP A 510 9.17 1.27 -13.28
N THR A 511 8.00 1.24 -13.94
CA THR A 511 7.25 2.43 -14.32
C THR A 511 6.84 3.25 -13.08
N ILE A 512 6.25 2.60 -12.06
CA ILE A 512 5.90 3.26 -10.80
C ILE A 512 7.13 3.94 -10.21
N ASN A 513 8.23 3.21 -10.06
CA ASN A 513 9.47 3.73 -9.47
C ASN A 513 10.11 4.87 -10.27
N GLY A 514 9.89 4.92 -11.60
CA GLY A 514 10.36 5.99 -12.47
C GLY A 514 9.56 7.29 -12.36
N TYR A 515 8.25 7.21 -12.13
CA TYR A 515 7.35 8.37 -12.14
C TYR A 515 6.93 8.85 -10.75
N ARG A 516 6.93 7.98 -9.74
CA ARG A 516 6.49 8.36 -8.40
C ARG A 516 7.37 9.44 -7.76
N PRO A 517 6.81 10.37 -7.00
CA PRO A 517 7.58 11.34 -6.25
C PRO A 517 8.32 10.65 -5.09
N ARG A 518 9.39 11.28 -4.63
CA ARG A 518 10.04 10.88 -3.37
C ARG A 518 9.10 11.17 -2.19
N LEU A 519 9.21 10.36 -1.14
CA LEU A 519 8.50 10.63 0.11
C LEU A 519 8.84 12.03 0.63
N PRO A 520 7.84 12.83 1.01
CA PRO A 520 8.07 14.14 1.60
C PRO A 520 8.92 14.04 2.88
N ARG A 521 9.90 14.93 3.05
CA ARG A 521 10.82 14.91 4.21
C ARG A 521 10.12 14.97 5.57
N TYR A 522 8.96 15.62 5.66
CA TYR A 522 8.20 15.70 6.90
C TYR A 522 7.61 14.35 7.33
N MET A 523 7.34 13.42 6.40
CA MET A 523 6.92 12.06 6.74
C MET A 523 8.06 11.24 7.32
N VAL A 524 9.28 11.45 6.81
CA VAL A 524 10.48 10.72 7.21
C VAL A 524 10.93 11.06 8.63
N ASN A 525 10.66 12.29 9.09
CA ASN A 525 11.21 12.82 10.34
C ASN A 525 10.23 12.81 11.53
N ASN A 526 9.03 12.25 11.40
CA ASN A 526 8.07 12.18 12.49
C ASN A 526 8.37 11.05 13.48
N HIS A 527 9.55 11.11 14.12
CA HIS A 527 9.97 10.17 15.16
C HIS A 527 9.44 10.49 16.57
N ILE A 528 8.45 11.35 16.70
CA ILE A 528 7.86 11.59 18.02
C ILE A 528 6.90 10.45 18.32
N ILE A 529 7.40 9.47 19.04
CA ILE A 529 6.57 8.55 19.81
C ILE A 529 6.06 9.36 20.99
N PRO A 530 4.77 9.67 21.10
CA PRO A 530 4.26 10.19 22.35
C PRO A 530 4.50 9.10 23.38
N THR A 531 5.26 9.41 24.39
CA THR A 531 5.30 8.62 25.63
C THR A 531 3.96 8.82 26.35
N ASN A 532 2.87 8.35 25.77
CA ASN A 532 1.71 8.09 26.56
C ASN A 532 2.10 6.91 27.44
N ASN A 533 2.08 7.12 28.73
CA ASN A 533 2.14 6.10 29.75
C ASN A 533 1.11 5.02 29.41
N LEU A 534 1.51 4.09 28.52
CA LEU A 534 0.89 2.79 28.48
C LEU A 534 1.22 2.21 29.85
N GLU A 535 0.30 2.38 30.81
CA GLU A 535 0.29 1.53 31.99
C GLU A 535 0.13 0.10 31.47
N ARG A 536 1.27 -0.48 31.06
CA ARG A 536 1.35 -1.90 30.92
C ARG A 536 1.04 -2.46 32.29
N MET A 537 -0.12 -3.09 32.42
CA MET A 537 -0.29 -4.07 33.45
C MET A 537 0.89 -5.03 33.32
N LYS A 538 1.82 -4.96 34.27
CA LYS A 538 2.87 -5.96 34.43
C LYS A 538 2.16 -7.30 34.34
N ILE A 539 2.52 -8.09 33.32
CA ILE A 539 2.15 -9.50 33.27
C ILE A 539 2.62 -10.03 34.63
N GLY A 540 1.65 -10.46 35.47
CA GLY A 540 1.95 -10.85 36.83
C GLY A 540 3.10 -11.86 36.82
N ASP A 541 3.98 -11.69 37.80
CA ASP A 541 5.04 -12.61 38.18
C ASP A 541 4.44 -13.97 38.59
N ASP A 542 3.98 -14.71 37.61
CA ASP A 542 3.76 -16.15 37.78
C ASP A 542 4.89 -16.82 37.01
N ASN A 543 5.69 -17.59 37.70
CA ASN A 543 6.76 -18.51 37.34
C ASN A 543 6.64 -19.12 35.92
N SER A 544 6.35 -18.33 34.91
CA SER A 544 6.50 -18.71 33.53
C SER A 544 8.01 -18.77 33.26
N ILE A 545 8.53 -19.96 33.25
CA ILE A 545 9.85 -20.28 32.70
C ILE A 545 9.79 -19.75 31.26
N LEU A 546 10.43 -18.61 31.02
CA LEU A 546 10.79 -18.18 29.67
C LEU A 546 11.64 -19.31 29.09
N LEU A 547 10.99 -20.23 28.40
CA LEU A 547 11.69 -21.19 27.56
C LEU A 547 12.53 -20.32 26.63
N LYS A 548 13.85 -20.45 26.71
CA LYS A 548 14.76 -19.89 25.73
C LYS A 548 14.17 -20.23 24.36
N GLU A 549 13.93 -19.20 23.59
CA GLU A 549 13.49 -19.33 22.20
C GLU A 549 14.24 -20.50 21.56
N VAL A 550 13.53 -21.58 21.28
CA VAL A 550 14.06 -22.65 20.46
C VAL A 550 13.99 -22.06 19.07
N VAL A 551 15.07 -21.38 18.67
CA VAL A 551 15.28 -21.05 17.27
C VAL A 551 15.38 -22.39 16.57
N VAL A 552 14.26 -22.90 16.09
CA VAL A 552 14.25 -23.95 15.07
C VAL A 552 14.91 -23.28 13.88
N LYS A 553 16.23 -23.43 13.80
CA LYS A 553 16.95 -23.20 12.56
C LYS A 553 16.40 -24.22 11.59
N GLY A 554 15.27 -23.89 10.96
CA GLY A 554 14.84 -24.56 9.75
C GLY A 554 16.06 -24.54 8.85
N ARG A 555 16.44 -25.69 8.33
CA ARG A 555 17.60 -25.82 7.43
C ARG A 555 17.46 -24.72 6.37
N PRO A 556 18.42 -23.78 6.29
CA PRO A 556 18.27 -22.63 5.43
C PRO A 556 18.08 -23.11 3.99
N GLY A 557 17.04 -22.73 3.35
CA GLY A 557 16.93 -22.68 1.91
C GLY A 557 16.18 -23.78 1.20
N LEU A 558 15.62 -24.80 1.87
CA LEU A 558 14.97 -25.90 1.15
C LEU A 558 13.49 -25.69 0.84
N THR A 559 12.75 -25.01 1.70
CA THR A 559 11.29 -24.96 1.60
C THR A 559 10.73 -23.90 0.65
N TYR A 560 11.40 -22.78 0.50
CA TYR A 560 10.83 -21.66 -0.28
C TYR A 560 11.12 -21.78 -1.77
N ARG A 561 12.33 -22.17 -2.12
CA ARG A 561 12.76 -22.32 -3.53
C ARG A 561 12.04 -23.45 -4.23
N ASP A 562 11.80 -24.57 -3.56
CA ASP A 562 11.12 -25.72 -4.14
C ASP A 562 9.62 -25.51 -4.36
N LYS A 563 8.98 -24.63 -3.57
CA LYS A 563 7.59 -24.23 -3.83
C LYS A 563 7.44 -23.31 -5.03
N GLU A 564 8.42 -22.44 -5.28
CA GLU A 564 8.36 -21.45 -6.36
C GLU A 564 9.05 -21.89 -7.65
N THR A 565 10.07 -22.74 -7.56
CA THR A 565 10.91 -23.14 -8.70
C THR A 565 10.84 -24.64 -9.02
N GLY A 566 9.95 -25.40 -8.40
CA GLY A 566 9.91 -26.87 -8.50
C GLY A 566 9.94 -27.40 -9.94
N TYR A 567 9.29 -26.73 -10.89
CA TYR A 567 9.35 -27.10 -12.31
C TYR A 567 10.73 -26.82 -12.91
N LEU A 568 11.36 -25.69 -12.61
CA LEU A 568 12.68 -25.31 -13.12
C LEU A 568 13.77 -26.19 -12.51
N ASP A 569 13.68 -26.54 -11.24
CA ASP A 569 14.59 -27.49 -10.60
C ASP A 569 14.44 -28.89 -11.20
N SER A 570 13.23 -29.34 -11.51
CA SER A 570 12.98 -30.60 -12.22
C SER A 570 13.56 -30.60 -13.64
N LEU A 571 13.38 -29.50 -14.38
CA LEU A 571 14.00 -29.34 -15.69
C LEU A 571 15.52 -29.29 -15.61
N ALA A 572 16.09 -28.65 -14.61
CA ALA A 572 17.51 -28.58 -14.36
C ALA A 572 18.10 -29.96 -14.06
N VAL A 573 17.42 -30.75 -13.24
CA VAL A 573 17.82 -32.15 -12.94
C VAL A 573 17.70 -33.01 -14.19
N LEU A 574 16.61 -32.93 -14.94
CA LEU A 574 16.45 -33.65 -16.21
C LEU A 574 17.58 -33.38 -17.19
N GLN A 575 18.05 -32.13 -17.25
CA GLN A 575 19.12 -31.73 -18.15
C GLN A 575 20.52 -31.93 -17.59
N SER A 576 20.68 -32.04 -16.28
CA SER A 576 21.98 -32.44 -15.70
C SER A 576 22.34 -33.90 -16.08
N GLY A 577 21.32 -34.67 -16.45
CA GLY A 577 21.49 -36.08 -16.73
C GLY A 577 21.74 -36.93 -15.51
N GLU A 578 21.68 -36.37 -14.33
CA GLU A 578 21.77 -37.10 -13.08
C GLU A 578 20.50 -37.94 -12.85
N TRP A 579 20.67 -39.15 -12.39
CA TRP A 579 19.58 -40.08 -12.13
C TRP A 579 19.86 -40.97 -10.91
N VAL A 580 18.81 -41.47 -10.30
CA VAL A 580 18.90 -42.36 -9.14
C VAL A 580 18.66 -43.76 -9.60
N CYS A 581 19.58 -44.66 -9.27
CA CYS A 581 19.40 -46.09 -9.49
C CYS A 581 18.54 -46.75 -8.40
N ASP A 582 18.15 -48.03 -8.62
CA ASP A 582 17.40 -48.79 -7.62
C ASP A 582 18.15 -49.03 -6.30
N CYS A 583 19.44 -48.76 -6.28
CA CYS A 583 20.26 -48.82 -5.06
C CYS A 583 20.26 -47.47 -4.27
N ASP A 584 19.37 -46.53 -4.62
CA ASP A 584 19.30 -45.18 -4.08
C ASP A 584 20.59 -44.35 -4.19
N SER A 585 21.40 -44.63 -5.20
CA SER A 585 22.61 -43.86 -5.49
C SER A 585 22.40 -42.91 -6.65
N VAL A 586 22.86 -41.66 -6.49
CA VAL A 586 22.85 -40.67 -7.56
C VAL A 586 24.04 -40.95 -8.48
N MET A 587 23.73 -41.14 -9.75
CA MET A 587 24.71 -41.39 -10.80
C MET A 587 24.97 -40.09 -11.56
N PRO A 588 26.24 -39.66 -11.70
CA PRO A 588 26.58 -38.45 -12.45
C PRO A 588 26.38 -38.69 -13.96
N TYR A 589 26.13 -37.59 -14.67
CA TYR A 589 26.04 -37.63 -16.12
C TYR A 589 27.43 -37.76 -16.76
N LEU A 590 27.65 -38.84 -17.47
CA LEU A 590 28.95 -39.14 -18.06
C LEU A 590 29.32 -38.32 -19.30
N ASN A 591 28.39 -37.47 -19.81
CA ASN A 591 28.58 -36.76 -21.07
C ASN A 591 29.53 -35.58 -21.04
N ASP A 592 29.64 -34.88 -19.92
CA ASP A 592 30.55 -33.73 -19.83
C ASP A 592 32.02 -34.14 -19.86
N TYR A 593 32.29 -35.39 -19.55
CA TYR A 593 33.63 -35.92 -19.54
C TYR A 593 34.16 -36.31 -20.95
N TYR A 594 33.25 -36.50 -21.91
CA TYR A 594 33.61 -37.02 -23.24
C TYR A 594 33.24 -36.14 -24.43
N GLY A 595 32.63 -34.98 -24.25
CA GLY A 595 32.21 -34.10 -25.32
C GLY A 595 31.12 -34.65 -26.24
N TYR A 596 30.36 -35.64 -25.81
CA TYR A 596 29.23 -36.17 -26.58
C TYR A 596 27.93 -35.49 -26.15
N SER A 597 27.29 -34.86 -27.11
CA SER A 597 26.06 -34.07 -26.94
C SER A 597 24.77 -34.88 -26.88
N HIS A 598 24.80 -36.21 -26.68
CA HIS A 598 23.59 -37.00 -26.73
C HIS A 598 23.52 -37.92 -25.50
N HIS A 599 22.33 -37.98 -24.88
CA HIS A 599 22.01 -39.02 -23.91
C HIS A 599 22.41 -40.38 -24.45
N PRO A 600 23.12 -41.23 -23.65
CA PRO A 600 23.23 -42.59 -24.02
C PRO A 600 21.83 -43.16 -24.18
N LYS A 601 21.45 -43.60 -25.38
CA LYS A 601 20.22 -44.34 -25.57
C LYS A 601 20.48 -45.72 -24.95
N TRP A 602 20.08 -45.85 -23.72
CA TRP A 602 20.11 -47.10 -23.02
C TRP A 602 19.09 -48.04 -23.67
N SER A 603 19.48 -49.28 -23.94
CA SER A 603 18.54 -50.27 -24.42
C SER A 603 17.62 -50.69 -23.26
N PRO A 604 16.40 -51.19 -23.54
CA PRO A 604 15.53 -51.73 -22.51
C PRO A 604 16.16 -52.83 -21.65
N GLN A 605 17.16 -53.53 -22.18
CA GLN A 605 17.90 -54.58 -21.45
C GLN A 605 18.87 -53.99 -20.42
N GLU A 606 19.45 -52.83 -20.69
CA GLU A 606 20.34 -52.13 -19.75
C GLU A 606 19.56 -51.48 -18.59
N ALA A 607 18.32 -51.05 -18.83
CA ALA A 607 17.44 -50.58 -17.77
C ALA A 607 17.14 -51.67 -16.73
N HIS A 608 17.27 -52.94 -17.12
CA HIS A 608 17.04 -54.09 -16.23
C HIS A 608 18.12 -54.28 -15.16
N TYR A 609 19.34 -53.77 -15.38
CA TYR A 609 20.45 -53.86 -14.42
C TYR A 609 20.48 -52.74 -13.40
N PHE A 610 19.95 -51.59 -13.74
CA PHE A 610 19.96 -50.40 -12.88
C PHE A 610 18.56 -49.99 -12.39
N GLY A 611 17.57 -50.80 -12.75
CA GLY A 611 16.19 -50.52 -12.43
C GLY A 611 15.58 -49.33 -13.15
N GLU A 612 14.44 -48.85 -12.65
CA GLU A 612 13.74 -47.70 -13.18
C GLU A 612 14.51 -46.43 -12.82
N ARG A 613 14.81 -45.59 -13.82
CA ARG A 613 15.48 -44.33 -13.60
C ARG A 613 14.56 -43.35 -12.89
N ARG A 614 14.94 -42.98 -11.70
CA ARG A 614 14.24 -41.94 -10.94
C ARG A 614 15.03 -40.65 -10.97
N ILE A 615 14.33 -39.55 -11.07
CA ILE A 615 14.93 -38.22 -11.02
C ILE A 615 15.23 -37.88 -9.55
N PRO A 616 16.48 -37.49 -9.19
CA PRO A 616 16.79 -37.11 -7.84
C PRO A 616 16.05 -35.86 -7.44
N LYS A 617 15.50 -35.84 -6.23
CA LYS A 617 14.80 -34.67 -5.69
C LYS A 617 15.70 -33.91 -4.72
N ARG A 618 15.73 -32.61 -4.86
CA ARG A 618 16.52 -31.76 -4.00
C ARG A 618 16.07 -31.89 -2.54
N GLY A 619 17.05 -32.01 -1.64
CA GLY A 619 16.80 -32.16 -0.20
C GLY A 619 16.49 -33.55 0.26
N GLU A 620 16.31 -34.52 -0.63
CA GLU A 620 16.22 -35.95 -0.27
C GLU A 620 17.61 -36.52 -0.05
N GLU A 621 17.69 -37.54 0.81
CA GLU A 621 18.91 -38.25 1.11
C GLU A 621 19.13 -39.40 0.13
N TYR A 622 20.29 -39.39 -0.51
CA TYR A 622 20.72 -40.44 -1.44
C TYR A 622 22.09 -40.98 -1.04
N GLN A 623 22.47 -42.08 -1.63
CA GLN A 623 23.81 -42.65 -1.48
C GLN A 623 24.69 -42.18 -2.64
N LEU A 624 25.88 -41.69 -2.34
CA LEU A 624 26.90 -41.39 -3.32
C LEU A 624 27.84 -42.58 -3.46
N ILE A 625 27.97 -43.09 -4.69
CA ILE A 625 28.96 -44.12 -5.00
C ILE A 625 30.30 -43.41 -5.18
N LEU A 626 31.28 -43.76 -4.32
CA LEU A 626 32.62 -43.21 -4.40
C LEU A 626 33.40 -43.99 -5.46
N ILE A 627 33.65 -43.37 -6.61
CA ILE A 627 34.55 -43.90 -7.64
C ILE A 627 35.87 -43.16 -7.46
N GLU A 628 36.98 -43.91 -7.29
CA GLU A 628 38.29 -43.30 -7.21
C GLU A 628 38.67 -42.62 -8.52
N GLU A 629 39.10 -41.35 -8.46
CA GLU A 629 39.43 -40.52 -9.65
C GLU A 629 40.52 -41.12 -10.54
N THR A 630 41.37 -42.03 -10.01
CA THR A 630 42.44 -42.66 -10.76
C THR A 630 41.97 -43.67 -11.81
N CYS A 631 40.69 -43.88 -11.87
CA CYS A 631 40.14 -44.93 -12.69
C CYS A 631 39.62 -44.51 -14.05
N VAL A 632 39.76 -43.21 -14.45
CA VAL A 632 39.18 -42.76 -15.68
C VAL A 632 40.17 -41.99 -16.53
N GLN A 633 41.07 -42.68 -17.20
CA GLN A 633 41.88 -42.08 -18.29
C GLN A 633 41.50 -42.73 -19.61
N ALA A 634 41.26 -41.87 -20.61
CA ALA A 634 41.13 -42.31 -21.97
C ALA A 634 42.49 -42.81 -22.49
N ASP A 635 42.47 -43.90 -23.24
CA ASP A 635 43.67 -44.34 -23.94
C ASP A 635 44.08 -43.36 -25.05
N SER A 636 45.24 -43.58 -25.65
CA SER A 636 45.77 -42.74 -26.70
C SER A 636 44.90 -42.66 -27.97
N GLN A 637 43.82 -43.41 -28.06
CA GLN A 637 42.82 -43.39 -29.12
C GLN A 637 41.48 -42.77 -28.70
N GLY A 638 41.44 -42.16 -27.51
CA GLY A 638 40.22 -41.55 -26.96
C GLY A 638 39.20 -42.59 -26.50
N GLN A 639 39.63 -43.80 -26.24
CA GLN A 639 38.77 -44.84 -25.71
C GLN A 639 38.97 -44.90 -24.21
N LEU A 640 37.84 -44.87 -23.49
CA LEU A 640 37.90 -45.01 -22.09
C LEU A 640 38.21 -46.42 -21.68
N PRO A 641 39.11 -46.54 -20.80
CA PRO A 641 39.16 -47.74 -20.02
C PRO A 641 37.95 -47.79 -19.13
N ILE A 642 37.20 -48.78 -19.35
CA ILE A 642 36.17 -49.03 -18.46
C ILE A 642 36.64 -49.80 -17.34
N PHE A 643 36.74 -49.34 -16.33
CA PHE A 643 37.01 -49.53 -15.29
C PHE A 643 36.46 -49.92 -14.42
N LEU A 644 36.63 -50.59 -13.79
CA LEU A 644 36.89 -50.43 -12.57
C LEU A 644 37.79 -51.42 -12.02
N GLU A 645 38.92 -51.18 -12.02
CA GLU A 645 39.80 -51.64 -11.02
C GLU A 645 40.00 -50.44 -10.12
N PRO A 646 39.96 -50.53 -8.87
CA PRO A 646 40.42 -51.63 -8.09
C PRO A 646 39.71 -51.80 -6.78
N TYR A 647 38.59 -52.37 -6.76
CA TYR A 647 38.19 -52.94 -5.52
C TYR A 647 38.65 -54.40 -5.52
N LYS A 648 39.85 -54.62 -5.04
CA LYS A 648 40.45 -55.96 -4.86
C LYS A 648 39.81 -56.75 -3.74
N SER A 649 38.49 -56.80 -3.67
CA SER A 649 37.87 -57.53 -2.56
C SER A 649 37.43 -58.95 -2.85
N ASP A 650 37.38 -59.38 -4.10
CA ASP A 650 37.01 -60.77 -4.38
C ASP A 650 37.57 -61.23 -5.74
N PRO A 651 38.64 -62.01 -5.72
CA PRO A 651 39.25 -62.56 -6.91
C PRO A 651 38.38 -63.57 -7.66
N THR A 652 37.26 -63.99 -7.08
CA THR A 652 36.37 -64.98 -7.72
C THR A 652 35.17 -64.33 -8.46
N LYS A 653 34.96 -63.00 -8.32
CA LYS A 653 33.89 -62.29 -9.03
C LYS A 653 34.46 -61.62 -10.27
N PRO A 654 33.79 -61.72 -11.41
CA PRO A 654 34.30 -61.14 -12.64
C PRO A 654 34.30 -59.61 -12.54
N THR A 655 35.50 -59.05 -12.52
CA THR A 655 35.77 -57.63 -12.71
C THR A 655 35.83 -57.26 -14.20
N ARG A 656 35.14 -58.01 -15.06
CA ARG A 656 35.23 -57.78 -16.48
C ARG A 656 34.12 -56.91 -17.01
N ALA A 657 34.46 -55.72 -17.40
CA ALA A 657 33.68 -55.01 -18.38
C ALA A 657 33.93 -55.63 -19.73
N SER A 658 32.94 -56.22 -20.39
CA SER A 658 33.05 -56.67 -21.75
C SER A 658 32.73 -55.52 -22.69
N ARG A 659 33.61 -55.26 -23.60
CA ARG A 659 33.45 -54.23 -24.62
C ARG A 659 32.68 -54.83 -25.80
N THR A 660 31.45 -54.42 -25.99
CA THR A 660 30.74 -54.67 -27.21
C THR A 660 30.36 -53.33 -27.79
N GLN A 661 30.88 -53.08 -28.97
CA GLN A 661 30.65 -51.90 -29.83
C GLN A 661 30.09 -50.62 -29.15
N ARG A 662 30.65 -49.53 -29.55
CA ARG A 662 30.51 -48.12 -29.10
C ARG A 662 29.22 -47.61 -28.40
N SER A 663 28.20 -48.44 -28.29
CA SER A 663 26.91 -48.06 -27.68
C SER A 663 26.56 -48.84 -26.40
N ASP A 664 27.33 -49.85 -26.03
CA ASP A 664 26.91 -50.79 -25.02
C ASP A 664 27.93 -50.88 -23.88
N LEU A 665 28.01 -49.81 -23.11
CA LEU A 665 28.89 -49.80 -21.94
C LEU A 665 28.13 -50.30 -20.72
N ILE A 666 28.38 -51.57 -20.30
CA ILE A 666 27.84 -52.13 -19.07
C ILE A 666 28.88 -51.94 -17.98
N VAL A 667 28.58 -51.13 -16.97
CA VAL A 667 29.42 -50.94 -15.78
C VAL A 667 28.87 -51.80 -14.67
N TRP A 668 29.64 -52.86 -14.29
CA TRP A 668 29.30 -53.69 -13.12
C TRP A 668 29.88 -53.04 -11.87
N LEU A 669 29.03 -52.59 -10.95
CA LEU A 669 29.47 -52.13 -9.66
C LEU A 669 29.45 -53.27 -8.63
N PRO A 670 30.57 -53.55 -7.96
CA PRO A 670 30.60 -54.53 -6.87
C PRO A 670 29.62 -54.16 -5.76
N ARG A 671 29.02 -55.17 -5.13
CA ARG A 671 28.08 -54.96 -4.00
C ARG A 671 28.70 -54.21 -2.81
N ASP A 672 30.01 -54.25 -2.68
CA ASP A 672 30.75 -53.73 -1.53
C ASP A 672 31.45 -52.38 -1.79
N VAL A 673 30.99 -51.62 -2.82
CA VAL A 673 31.49 -50.24 -3.05
C VAL A 673 31.11 -49.36 -1.86
N PRO A 674 32.05 -48.60 -1.28
CA PRO A 674 31.74 -47.68 -0.20
C PRO A 674 30.67 -46.66 -0.64
N ARG A 675 29.65 -46.55 0.17
CA ARG A 675 28.56 -45.61 -0.05
C ARG A 675 28.53 -44.62 1.08
N ARG A 676 28.29 -43.38 0.74
CA ARG A 676 28.15 -42.30 1.72
C ARG A 676 26.80 -41.61 1.50
N GLY A 677 25.99 -41.56 2.54
CA GLY A 677 24.78 -40.79 2.51
C GLY A 677 25.07 -39.29 2.32
N PHE A 678 24.34 -38.64 1.45
CA PHE A 678 24.40 -37.21 1.28
C PHE A 678 23.01 -36.66 0.91
N ILE A 679 22.76 -35.44 1.30
CA ILE A 679 21.54 -34.73 0.89
C ILE A 679 21.78 -34.12 -0.51
N TYR A 680 20.97 -34.53 -1.47
CA TYR A 680 21.13 -34.06 -2.85
C TYR A 680 20.88 -32.52 -2.93
N PRO A 681 21.89 -31.73 -3.29
CA PRO A 681 21.78 -30.28 -3.29
C PRO A 681 20.97 -29.73 -4.50
N GLY A 682 20.65 -30.59 -5.45
CA GLY A 682 20.15 -30.18 -6.77
C GLY A 682 21.26 -29.62 -7.66
N PRO A 683 20.96 -29.38 -8.93
CA PRO A 683 21.92 -28.80 -9.87
C PRO A 683 22.28 -27.36 -9.46
N GLN A 684 23.54 -26.99 -9.63
CA GLN A 684 24.09 -25.69 -9.24
C GLN A 684 23.72 -24.54 -10.21
N TYR A 685 22.46 -24.46 -10.65
CA TYR A 685 21.97 -23.35 -11.43
C TYR A 685 21.17 -22.40 -10.54
N ASN A 686 21.42 -21.09 -10.65
CA ASN A 686 20.48 -20.11 -10.07
C ASN A 686 19.27 -19.95 -11.00
N GLU A 687 18.18 -19.39 -10.46
CA GLU A 687 16.94 -19.21 -11.21
C GLU A 687 17.15 -18.45 -12.54
N LYS A 688 17.91 -17.38 -12.51
CA LYS A 688 18.22 -16.58 -13.71
C LYS A 688 18.89 -17.40 -14.79
N GLN A 689 19.87 -18.21 -14.44
CA GLN A 689 20.58 -19.09 -15.40
C GLN A 689 19.63 -20.13 -16.01
N LEU A 690 18.68 -20.66 -15.22
CA LEU A 690 17.69 -21.60 -15.73
C LEU A 690 16.70 -20.92 -16.66
N LEU A 691 16.18 -19.77 -16.30
CA LEU A 691 15.28 -18.99 -17.14
C LEU A 691 15.92 -18.64 -18.49
N GLU A 692 17.16 -18.15 -18.48
CA GLU A 692 17.91 -17.80 -19.69
C GLU A 692 18.19 -19.06 -20.55
N LYS A 693 18.58 -20.18 -19.92
CA LYS A 693 18.92 -21.43 -20.62
C LYS A 693 17.71 -21.99 -21.38
N TYR A 694 16.52 -21.88 -20.80
CA TYR A 694 15.29 -22.43 -21.42
C TYR A 694 14.47 -21.41 -22.18
N GLY A 695 14.91 -20.15 -22.25
CA GLY A 695 14.14 -19.08 -22.90
C GLY A 695 12.81 -18.80 -22.21
N ILE A 696 12.75 -19.01 -20.89
CA ILE A 696 11.55 -18.82 -20.07
C ILE A 696 11.56 -17.39 -19.53
N ALA A 697 10.45 -16.67 -19.67
CA ALA A 697 10.23 -15.42 -18.96
C ALA A 697 9.40 -15.67 -17.69
N LYS A 698 9.88 -15.13 -16.56
CA LYS A 698 9.14 -15.12 -15.30
C LYS A 698 8.38 -13.81 -15.16
N VAL A 699 7.11 -13.90 -14.84
CA VAL A 699 6.20 -12.78 -14.65
C VAL A 699 5.60 -12.87 -13.25
N GLN A 700 5.55 -11.75 -12.55
CA GLN A 700 4.84 -11.65 -11.29
C GLN A 700 3.34 -11.54 -11.57
N GLY A 701 2.56 -12.56 -11.19
CA GLY A 701 1.10 -12.55 -11.19
C GLY A 701 0.53 -11.95 -9.89
N TYR A 702 -0.69 -12.31 -9.55
CA TYR A 702 -1.30 -11.89 -8.30
C TYR A 702 -0.71 -12.62 -7.10
N TYR A 703 -0.51 -11.90 -6.00
CA TYR A 703 -0.02 -12.48 -4.75
C TYR A 703 -1.00 -13.53 -4.22
N PRO A 704 -0.55 -14.75 -3.88
CA PRO A 704 -1.43 -15.78 -3.39
C PRO A 704 -2.10 -15.36 -2.08
N GLN A 705 -3.42 -15.36 -2.06
CA GLN A 705 -4.18 -15.00 -0.87
C GLN A 705 -4.14 -16.14 0.15
N ARG A 706 -4.11 -15.75 1.43
CA ARG A 706 -4.30 -16.65 2.58
C ARG A 706 -5.60 -16.25 3.27
N GLU A 707 -6.18 -17.19 4.00
CA GLU A 707 -7.28 -16.89 4.92
C GLU A 707 -6.72 -16.45 6.28
N PHE A 708 -7.40 -15.50 6.91
CA PHE A 708 -7.07 -15.10 8.27
C PHE A 708 -7.41 -16.26 9.22
N TYR A 709 -6.43 -16.68 10.02
CA TYR A 709 -6.61 -17.76 10.97
C TYR A 709 -7.60 -17.40 12.09
N GLN A 710 -8.60 -18.24 12.27
CA GLN A 710 -9.55 -18.21 13.38
C GLN A 710 -9.41 -19.49 14.18
N PRO A 711 -9.21 -19.43 15.52
CA PRO A 711 -9.13 -20.64 16.33
C PRO A 711 -10.48 -21.36 16.35
N ASP A 712 -10.43 -22.65 16.19
CA ASP A 712 -11.59 -23.50 16.35
C ASP A 712 -11.78 -23.97 17.82
N SER A 713 -12.78 -24.80 18.09
CA SER A 713 -13.06 -25.31 19.44
C SER A 713 -11.93 -26.19 20.00
N PHE A 714 -11.14 -26.83 19.15
CA PHE A 714 -10.00 -27.64 19.55
C PHE A 714 -8.81 -26.75 19.94
N ASP A 715 -8.54 -25.71 19.15
CA ASP A 715 -7.51 -24.71 19.44
C ASP A 715 -7.76 -24.02 20.78
N LEU A 716 -9.03 -23.64 21.06
CA LEU A 716 -9.41 -22.98 22.31
C LEU A 716 -9.25 -23.88 23.56
N GLN A 717 -9.30 -25.20 23.40
CA GLN A 717 -9.06 -26.17 24.46
C GLN A 717 -7.61 -26.64 24.54
N SER A 718 -6.76 -26.25 23.62
CA SER A 718 -5.36 -26.64 23.56
C SER A 718 -4.60 -26.16 24.82
N SER A 719 -3.64 -26.95 25.28
CA SER A 719 -2.70 -26.55 26.33
C SER A 719 -1.60 -25.61 25.86
N LEU A 720 -1.47 -25.40 24.52
CA LEU A 720 -0.51 -24.47 23.95
C LEU A 720 -0.95 -23.03 24.20
N SER A 721 0.00 -22.16 24.51
CA SER A 721 -0.29 -20.71 24.69
C SER A 721 -0.77 -20.08 23.41
N ASP A 722 -1.81 -19.26 23.51
CA ASP A 722 -2.35 -18.45 22.41
C ASP A 722 -1.86 -16.99 22.53
N PRO A 723 -0.75 -16.61 21.86
CA PRO A 723 -0.17 -15.29 21.96
C PRO A 723 -0.72 -14.30 20.92
N ARG A 724 -1.88 -14.58 20.31
CA ARG A 724 -2.43 -13.71 19.26
C ARG A 724 -2.70 -12.30 19.77
N THR A 725 -2.13 -11.33 19.08
CA THR A 725 -2.35 -9.90 19.30
C THR A 725 -3.41 -9.31 18.37
N LEU A 726 -3.67 -9.97 17.24
CA LEU A 726 -4.77 -9.70 16.31
C LEU A 726 -5.80 -10.82 16.46
N LEU A 727 -6.94 -10.52 17.10
CA LEU A 727 -7.98 -11.50 17.39
C LEU A 727 -8.89 -11.72 16.21
N GLN A 728 -9.15 -10.65 15.43
CA GLN A 728 -10.07 -10.69 14.30
C GLN A 728 -9.65 -9.73 13.21
N TRP A 729 -9.70 -10.21 11.97
CA TRP A 729 -9.62 -9.43 10.77
C TRP A 729 -10.67 -9.92 9.78
N GLN A 730 -11.67 -9.08 9.53
CA GLN A 730 -12.68 -9.30 8.49
C GLN A 730 -12.73 -8.09 7.58
N PRO A 731 -12.08 -8.18 6.41
CA PRO A 731 -12.03 -7.06 5.47
C PRO A 731 -13.37 -6.82 4.76
N GLU A 732 -14.29 -7.79 4.80
CA GLU A 732 -15.52 -7.73 4.03
C GLU A 732 -16.70 -8.32 4.82
N VAL A 733 -17.45 -7.43 5.46
CA VAL A 733 -18.67 -7.75 6.20
C VAL A 733 -19.81 -6.91 5.63
N ILE A 734 -20.84 -7.54 5.12
CA ILE A 734 -21.99 -6.84 4.59
C ILE A 734 -23.12 -6.86 5.64
N THR A 735 -23.61 -5.69 6.02
CA THR A 735 -24.77 -5.59 6.91
C THR A 735 -26.06 -6.05 6.22
N ASP A 736 -27.00 -6.54 7.00
CA ASP A 736 -28.35 -6.87 6.51
C ASP A 736 -29.17 -5.60 6.13
N ASN A 737 -30.41 -5.78 5.73
CA ASN A 737 -31.30 -4.66 5.37
C ASN A 737 -31.69 -3.77 6.57
N ASN A 738 -31.46 -4.23 7.80
CA ASN A 738 -31.62 -3.45 9.02
C ASN A 738 -30.32 -2.76 9.45
N GLY A 739 -29.29 -2.78 8.60
CA GLY A 739 -27.96 -2.22 8.91
C GLY A 739 -27.19 -3.03 9.95
N MET A 740 -27.54 -4.30 10.20
CA MET A 740 -26.97 -5.10 11.28
C MET A 740 -25.94 -6.10 10.76
N ALA A 741 -24.87 -6.29 11.55
CA ALA A 741 -23.93 -7.40 11.39
C ALA A 741 -23.49 -7.91 12.77
N GLU A 742 -23.12 -9.18 12.85
CA GLU A 742 -22.57 -9.79 14.05
C GLU A 742 -21.23 -10.47 13.73
N ILE A 743 -20.19 -10.13 14.47
CA ILE A 743 -18.83 -10.60 14.26
C ILE A 743 -18.41 -11.44 15.46
N PRO A 744 -18.20 -12.74 15.31
CA PRO A 744 -17.64 -13.57 16.35
C PRO A 744 -16.11 -13.33 16.45
N PHE A 745 -15.57 -13.46 17.64
CA PHE A 745 -14.12 -13.48 17.87
C PHE A 745 -13.81 -14.38 19.08
N ALA A 746 -12.58 -14.87 19.12
CA ALA A 746 -12.06 -15.58 20.29
C ALA A 746 -10.94 -14.75 20.92
N SER A 747 -11.04 -14.54 22.25
CA SER A 747 -9.96 -13.90 23.01
C SER A 747 -8.71 -14.80 23.05
N SER A 748 -7.54 -14.21 23.23
CA SER A 748 -6.27 -14.90 23.39
C SER A 748 -5.89 -15.05 24.87
N ASP A 749 -4.69 -15.60 25.13
CA ASP A 749 -4.15 -15.70 26.49
C ASP A 749 -3.56 -14.39 27.00
N ILE A 750 -3.56 -13.32 26.19
CA ILE A 750 -2.97 -12.03 26.53
C ILE A 750 -3.94 -11.22 27.40
N ASN A 751 -3.50 -10.85 28.61
CA ASN A 751 -4.25 -9.95 29.49
C ASN A 751 -4.00 -8.50 29.06
N THR A 752 -4.91 -7.92 28.29
CA THR A 752 -4.77 -6.57 27.77
C THR A 752 -6.13 -5.94 27.47
N GLU A 753 -6.13 -4.66 27.15
CA GLU A 753 -7.23 -3.98 26.49
C GLU A 753 -7.11 -4.20 25.00
N PHE A 754 -8.14 -4.81 24.38
CA PHE A 754 -8.28 -4.92 22.94
C PHE A 754 -9.10 -3.76 22.40
N ILE A 755 -8.71 -3.27 21.25
CA ILE A 755 -9.42 -2.24 20.49
C ILE A 755 -9.96 -2.83 19.20
N GLY A 756 -11.20 -2.50 18.88
CA GLY A 756 -11.79 -2.78 17.58
C GLY A 756 -11.89 -1.51 16.74
N ILE A 757 -11.51 -1.59 15.49
CA ILE A 757 -11.70 -0.54 14.50
C ILE A 757 -12.67 -1.07 13.44
N VAL A 758 -13.71 -0.27 13.16
CA VAL A 758 -14.72 -0.56 12.12
C VAL A 758 -14.74 0.61 11.16
N GLU A 759 -14.53 0.35 9.90
CA GLU A 759 -14.73 1.31 8.82
C GLU A 759 -15.81 0.82 7.88
N ALA A 760 -16.64 1.74 7.40
CA ALA A 760 -17.82 1.43 6.58
C ALA A 760 -17.91 2.30 5.34
N ILE A 761 -18.43 1.70 4.27
CA ILE A 761 -18.82 2.37 3.03
C ILE A 761 -20.16 1.81 2.52
N ASP A 762 -21.07 2.67 2.07
CA ASP A 762 -22.39 2.25 1.58
C ASP A 762 -22.46 2.03 0.07
N GLY A 763 -21.38 2.34 -0.65
CA GLY A 763 -21.35 2.28 -2.11
C GLY A 763 -21.92 3.52 -2.83
N ASN A 764 -22.52 4.47 -2.10
CA ASN A 764 -23.10 5.72 -2.63
C ASN A 764 -22.36 6.95 -2.11
N GLY A 765 -21.17 6.77 -1.53
CA GLY A 765 -20.32 7.84 -1.02
C GLY A 765 -20.54 8.20 0.44
N LEU A 766 -21.41 7.52 1.18
CA LEU A 766 -21.44 7.62 2.64
C LEU A 766 -20.38 6.69 3.24
N MET A 767 -19.64 7.23 4.17
CA MET A 767 -18.58 6.53 4.88
C MET A 767 -18.70 6.76 6.38
N GLY A 768 -18.14 5.86 7.18
CA GLY A 768 -18.13 5.95 8.63
C GLY A 768 -16.97 5.22 9.24
N CYS A 769 -16.60 5.61 10.45
CA CYS A 769 -15.58 4.95 11.24
C CYS A 769 -16.01 4.94 12.71
N GLN A 770 -15.75 3.82 13.40
CA GLN A 770 -16.04 3.68 14.82
C GLN A 770 -14.96 2.83 15.49
N THR A 771 -14.62 3.19 16.71
CA THR A 771 -13.76 2.37 17.58
C THR A 771 -14.54 1.89 18.80
N PHE A 772 -14.20 0.71 19.28
CA PHE A 772 -14.69 0.16 20.55
C PHE A 772 -13.57 -0.55 21.29
N SER A 773 -13.73 -0.82 22.57
CA SER A 773 -12.74 -1.58 23.32
C SER A 773 -13.37 -2.52 24.33
N PHE A 774 -12.62 -3.55 24.72
CA PHE A 774 -12.94 -4.47 25.81
C PHE A 774 -11.65 -4.98 26.43
N ARG A 775 -11.75 -5.63 27.60
CA ARG A 775 -10.59 -6.17 28.31
C ARG A 775 -10.67 -7.70 28.37
N VAL A 776 -9.52 -8.34 28.17
CA VAL A 776 -9.32 -9.74 28.51
C VAL A 776 -8.58 -9.81 29.83
N LEU A 777 -9.15 -10.51 30.79
CA LEU A 777 -8.65 -10.63 32.16
C LEU A 777 -8.39 -12.11 32.47
N LYS A 778 -7.59 -12.38 33.51
CA LYS A 778 -7.34 -13.74 34.02
C LYS A 778 -8.61 -14.33 34.59
#